data_e11a4f4e622609e3bf4cbe1707e62fc7
#
_entry.id   e11a4f4e622609e3bf4cbe1707e62fc7
#
_cell.length_a   1.000
_cell.length_b   1.000
_cell.length_c   1.000
_cell.angle_alpha   90.00
_cell.angle_beta   90.00
_cell.angle_gamma   90.00
#
_symmetry.space_group_name_H-M   'P 1'
#
loop_
_entity.id
_entity.type
_entity.pdbx_description
1 polymer ?
#
loop_
_entity_poly.entity_id
_entity_poly.type
_entity_poly.pdbx_seq_one_letter_code
_entity_poly.pdbx_strand_id
1 'polypeptide(L)'
;LMLAAGAAGAGHPRLLVQDEAPSAVVALIERNPDAQRSLRAIRARVQPYVDRHRSDPAWIVSRLQMYWQSHSTQVYVKNGVYDHAEGRAPVPTVRYTGSRDATSQYLTPKLEDIKPYMGERDLLWLQNRDAPGKPWEWASQAKSGRVVESINMRIVELARDAAFLYWTSGDESYARFAYDIFDTYISGIAYRETPIDLNLGHAQTLVGLQSFEVIHEDVVGPLTETYDFMHAYIAQRAGDKRALYDGAFKKWADLIIANGVPWNNWNLIEARFVLHIAAILGADDSYADRRGSQHYVRSAIDGDGSRQWGLRRLMEYGYDANTGIWNESPSYSINVAGDFMECVDLLDQSFGIDMLKDLPALPKAARALPQYLLPNGRTVGFGDTRYELPRTAMVELLLAHAIRHQQSEDANGYASLLASIRSAGEAARKDDVHALLDSLRPAPALAMPNAPVVPATAWQTPTFYAPNASWLIQRNGYAGADAERKAMVISQVGSSGNHAHANGIAMELYAKGLSLAPESGRGSGYLQNDHLEYYSQFPAHNTVVVDGVSAYPSMKSNHPFTVQAMYPASGSAAAASFPWATFSDVRFIEPETNADQARTLGVIRLEDGAGYFVDIFRSRRRDGKDRYHDYIYHNLGQSMQFVGAGGQPLANTPSQRLTFADGDLAGYDFWQNRKSLTSQQPLRARFDLKLRERALSMTAWLQGSAQREYFSVMAPPSTAWSAGMLPSEIERAPLPTLVIRQRGEAWTHPFTAIFEPAENGASLVREVEQIDDGHALALRVSTAGERRQTIISGDAADAQYQRDGVQLRGRYAIVAERGGQLDYLFLGRGSTLSASGYALSADSGDTAAALWRDDGRWMYTSDRPIQLQVPAADWPSTLSLTVDGREIRLAGQARSVDGKAAWLFQLPASPATTLRLTSDISR
;
A
#
# COMPACT_ATOMS: atom_id res chain seq x y z
N LEU A 1 -34.65 5.23 7.27
CA LEU A 1 -34.58 6.44 6.45
C LEU A 1 -35.73 6.43 5.45
N MET A 2 -36.71 7.34 5.59
CA MET A 2 -37.62 7.65 4.51
C MET A 2 -36.78 8.25 3.39
N LEU A 3 -36.57 7.50 2.31
CA LEU A 3 -36.13 8.05 1.04
C LEU A 3 -37.20 9.07 0.65
N ALA A 4 -36.85 10.36 0.73
CA ALA A 4 -37.71 11.40 0.19
C ALA A 4 -37.99 11.02 -1.27
N ALA A 5 -39.27 10.97 -1.65
CA ALA A 5 -39.71 10.79 -3.01
C ALA A 5 -39.40 12.09 -3.80
N GLY A 6 -38.11 12.37 -3.95
CA GLY A 6 -37.57 13.45 -4.75
C GLY A 6 -36.88 12.86 -5.96
N ALA A 7 -37.35 13.26 -7.13
CA ALA A 7 -36.80 12.99 -8.45
C ALA A 7 -37.03 11.61 -9.10
N ALA A 8 -38.26 11.10 -9.09
CA ALA A 8 -38.72 10.15 -10.11
C ALA A 8 -39.05 10.84 -11.44
N GLY A 9 -38.30 11.86 -11.85
CA GLY A 9 -38.53 12.64 -13.08
C GLY A 9 -37.29 13.23 -13.71
N ALA A 10 -36.10 12.94 -13.19
CA ALA A 10 -34.88 13.42 -13.79
C ALA A 10 -34.65 12.74 -15.15
N GLY A 11 -34.32 13.52 -16.18
CA GLY A 11 -33.98 13.03 -17.50
C GLY A 11 -32.72 12.17 -17.54
N HIS A 12 -32.36 11.69 -18.73
CA HIS A 12 -31.05 11.08 -18.99
C HIS A 12 -30.19 12.05 -19.78
N PRO A 13 -28.86 12.08 -19.61
CA PRO A 13 -28.01 11.17 -18.82
C PRO A 13 -28.02 11.46 -17.32
N ARG A 14 -27.63 10.45 -16.48
CA ARG A 14 -27.59 10.52 -15.01
C ARG A 14 -26.26 10.07 -14.42
N LEU A 15 -25.45 9.32 -15.17
CA LEU A 15 -24.23 8.70 -14.67
C LEU A 15 -23.04 9.66 -14.66
N LEU A 16 -22.71 10.22 -15.82
CA LEU A 16 -21.51 11.04 -15.99
C LEU A 16 -21.84 12.55 -16.08
N VAL A 17 -23.04 12.87 -16.49
CA VAL A 17 -23.57 14.22 -16.60
C VAL A 17 -24.99 14.19 -16.05
N GLN A 18 -25.41 15.26 -15.34
CA GLN A 18 -26.71 15.27 -14.70
C GLN A 18 -27.51 16.47 -15.18
N ASP A 19 -28.72 16.20 -15.71
CA ASP A 19 -29.71 17.20 -16.09
C ASP A 19 -29.15 18.41 -16.88
N GLU A 20 -27.89 18.34 -17.34
CA GLU A 20 -27.27 19.38 -18.15
C GLU A 20 -27.66 19.21 -19.60
N ALA A 21 -28.03 20.31 -20.21
CA ALA A 21 -28.25 20.32 -21.65
C ALA A 21 -26.93 20.06 -22.40
N PRO A 22 -26.89 19.26 -23.47
CA PRO A 22 -25.68 19.00 -24.25
C PRO A 22 -24.93 20.27 -24.63
N SER A 23 -25.66 21.34 -24.95
CA SER A 23 -25.11 22.68 -25.32
C SER A 23 -24.32 23.31 -24.17
N ALA A 24 -24.70 23.08 -22.91
CA ALA A 24 -23.98 23.63 -21.77
C ALA A 24 -22.60 22.94 -21.61
N VAL A 25 -22.56 21.61 -21.74
CA VAL A 25 -21.30 20.83 -21.69
C VAL A 25 -20.41 21.22 -22.89
N VAL A 26 -20.94 21.36 -24.08
CA VAL A 26 -20.19 21.81 -25.27
C VAL A 26 -19.57 23.20 -25.02
N ALA A 27 -20.32 24.14 -24.44
CA ALA A 27 -19.80 25.46 -24.13
C ALA A 27 -18.67 25.45 -23.08
N LEU A 28 -18.70 24.50 -22.11
CA LEU A 28 -17.61 24.31 -21.17
C LEU A 28 -16.36 23.72 -21.85
N ILE A 29 -16.55 22.73 -22.73
CA ILE A 29 -15.46 22.14 -23.52
C ILE A 29 -14.77 23.21 -24.38
N GLU A 30 -15.52 24.06 -25.04
CA GLU A 30 -15.00 25.14 -25.89
C GLU A 30 -14.10 26.14 -25.14
N ARG A 31 -14.32 26.30 -23.84
CA ARG A 31 -13.54 27.20 -22.98
C ARG A 31 -12.36 26.54 -22.29
N ASN A 32 -12.28 25.22 -22.33
CA ASN A 32 -11.25 24.42 -21.63
C ASN A 32 -10.31 23.75 -22.66
N PRO A 33 -9.02 24.17 -22.76
CA PRO A 33 -8.06 23.59 -23.71
C PRO A 33 -7.79 22.10 -23.50
N ASP A 34 -7.83 21.63 -22.26
CA ASP A 34 -7.60 20.22 -21.90
C ASP A 34 -8.78 19.36 -22.34
N ALA A 35 -10.02 19.80 -22.06
CA ALA A 35 -11.23 19.15 -22.56
C ALA A 35 -11.29 19.10 -24.09
N GLN A 36 -10.89 20.19 -24.78
CA GLN A 36 -10.79 20.20 -26.24
C GLN A 36 -9.76 19.18 -26.76
N ARG A 37 -8.62 19.03 -26.07
CA ARG A 37 -7.60 18.03 -26.43
C ARG A 37 -8.18 16.63 -26.30
N SER A 38 -8.82 16.30 -25.16
CA SER A 38 -9.46 15.01 -24.92
C SER A 38 -10.59 14.73 -25.91
N LEU A 39 -11.43 15.73 -26.24
CA LEU A 39 -12.48 15.57 -27.26
C LEU A 39 -11.89 15.25 -28.65
N ARG A 40 -10.79 15.91 -29.05
CA ARG A 40 -10.09 15.56 -30.29
C ARG A 40 -9.54 14.15 -30.29
N ALA A 41 -8.97 13.70 -29.17
CA ALA A 41 -8.46 12.33 -29.00
C ALA A 41 -9.59 11.29 -29.07
N ILE A 42 -10.73 11.54 -28.44
CA ILE A 42 -11.93 10.70 -28.52
C ILE A 42 -12.43 10.58 -29.95
N ARG A 43 -12.59 11.70 -30.63
CA ARG A 43 -13.01 11.71 -32.06
C ARG A 43 -12.03 10.96 -32.94
N ALA A 44 -10.74 11.18 -32.80
CA ALA A 44 -9.71 10.52 -33.61
C ALA A 44 -9.72 8.99 -33.41
N ARG A 45 -10.03 8.53 -32.18
CA ARG A 45 -10.15 7.11 -31.86
C ARG A 45 -11.41 6.47 -32.46
N VAL A 46 -12.55 7.15 -32.40
CA VAL A 46 -13.87 6.60 -32.78
C VAL A 46 -14.16 6.73 -34.29
N GLN A 47 -13.79 7.86 -34.89
CA GLN A 47 -14.19 8.22 -36.26
C GLN A 47 -13.88 7.15 -37.34
N PRO A 48 -12.69 6.51 -37.36
CA PRO A 48 -12.39 5.50 -38.37
C PRO A 48 -13.37 4.31 -38.33
N TYR A 49 -13.82 3.93 -37.13
CA TYR A 49 -14.77 2.81 -36.95
C TYR A 49 -16.20 3.23 -37.33
N VAL A 50 -16.61 4.42 -37.01
CA VAL A 50 -17.92 4.99 -37.46
C VAL A 50 -17.98 5.11 -38.96
N ASP A 51 -16.92 5.59 -39.61
CA ASP A 51 -16.88 5.70 -41.07
C ASP A 51 -16.96 4.33 -41.76
N ARG A 52 -16.29 3.34 -41.20
CA ARG A 52 -16.38 1.96 -41.67
C ARG A 52 -17.78 1.36 -41.46
N HIS A 53 -18.39 1.62 -40.31
CA HIS A 53 -19.73 1.15 -39.97
C HIS A 53 -20.81 1.63 -40.93
N ARG A 54 -20.65 2.83 -41.53
CA ARG A 54 -21.60 3.33 -42.54
C ARG A 54 -21.69 2.45 -43.78
N SER A 55 -20.60 1.77 -44.15
CA SER A 55 -20.53 0.88 -45.30
C SER A 55 -20.61 -0.59 -44.94
N ASP A 56 -20.19 -0.97 -43.73
CA ASP A 56 -20.14 -2.35 -43.22
C ASP A 56 -20.52 -2.38 -41.72
N PRO A 57 -21.82 -2.30 -41.38
CA PRO A 57 -22.29 -2.33 -39.98
C PRO A 57 -21.91 -3.59 -39.25
N ALA A 58 -21.79 -4.73 -39.92
CA ALA A 58 -21.42 -6.00 -39.31
C ALA A 58 -19.95 -6.07 -38.87
N TRP A 59 -19.09 -5.19 -39.36
CA TRP A 59 -17.65 -5.28 -39.15
C TRP A 59 -17.27 -5.24 -37.69
N ILE A 60 -17.78 -4.26 -36.92
CA ILE A 60 -17.40 -4.09 -35.51
C ILE A 60 -18.09 -5.13 -34.62
N VAL A 61 -19.38 -5.36 -34.81
CA VAL A 61 -20.14 -6.32 -33.98
C VAL A 61 -19.63 -7.75 -34.16
N SER A 62 -19.22 -8.14 -35.38
CA SER A 62 -18.66 -9.47 -35.66
C SER A 62 -17.37 -9.78 -34.90
N ARG A 63 -16.74 -8.77 -34.28
CA ARG A 63 -15.50 -8.90 -33.49
C ARG A 63 -15.75 -9.02 -31.98
N LEU A 64 -16.96 -8.78 -31.55
CA LEU A 64 -17.35 -9.12 -30.19
C LEU A 64 -17.10 -10.61 -29.93
N GLN A 65 -16.49 -10.92 -28.81
CA GLN A 65 -16.21 -12.29 -28.42
C GLN A 65 -17.46 -12.94 -27.82
N MET A 66 -18.29 -13.50 -28.68
CA MET A 66 -19.63 -14.04 -28.37
C MET A 66 -19.78 -15.43 -29.02
N TYR A 67 -20.80 -16.18 -28.62
CA TYR A 67 -21.23 -17.42 -29.28
C TYR A 67 -22.12 -17.10 -30.48
N TRP A 68 -21.54 -16.99 -31.65
CA TRP A 68 -22.21 -16.50 -32.83
C TRP A 68 -23.06 -17.56 -33.56
N GLN A 69 -22.55 -18.78 -33.74
CA GLN A 69 -23.26 -19.86 -34.45
C GLN A 69 -24.04 -20.77 -33.52
N SER A 70 -23.44 -21.21 -32.42
CA SER A 70 -24.08 -22.09 -31.48
C SER A 70 -25.20 -21.42 -30.72
N HIS A 71 -25.09 -20.10 -30.49
CA HIS A 71 -26.09 -19.31 -29.72
C HIS A 71 -26.46 -19.99 -28.38
N SER A 72 -25.51 -20.67 -27.75
CA SER A 72 -25.74 -21.43 -26.51
C SER A 72 -26.20 -20.51 -25.40
N THR A 73 -27.28 -20.87 -24.73
CA THR A 73 -27.82 -20.13 -23.57
C THR A 73 -27.44 -20.78 -22.25
N GLN A 74 -27.14 -22.09 -22.25
CA GLN A 74 -26.78 -22.86 -21.07
C GLN A 74 -25.32 -23.27 -21.14
N VAL A 75 -24.60 -23.16 -20.02
CA VAL A 75 -23.21 -23.53 -19.88
C VAL A 75 -23.04 -24.39 -18.64
N TYR A 76 -22.33 -25.51 -18.77
CA TYR A 76 -21.98 -26.39 -17.67
C TYR A 76 -20.48 -26.39 -17.47
N VAL A 77 -20.01 -26.47 -16.23
CA VAL A 77 -18.60 -26.63 -15.87
C VAL A 77 -18.38 -28.07 -15.47
N LYS A 78 -17.44 -28.75 -16.11
CA LYS A 78 -17.07 -30.13 -15.80
C LYS A 78 -15.53 -30.28 -15.82
N ASN A 79 -14.94 -30.66 -14.67
CA ASN A 79 -13.49 -30.79 -14.51
C ASN A 79 -12.72 -29.53 -14.95
N GLY A 80 -13.22 -28.34 -14.62
CA GLY A 80 -12.63 -27.07 -15.04
C GLY A 80 -12.79 -26.73 -16.52
N VAL A 81 -13.54 -27.54 -17.27
CA VAL A 81 -13.83 -27.32 -18.69
C VAL A 81 -15.30 -26.90 -18.85
N TYR A 82 -15.50 -25.85 -19.65
CA TYR A 82 -16.85 -25.39 -20.00
C TYR A 82 -17.44 -26.28 -21.10
N ASP A 83 -18.63 -26.76 -20.85
CA ASP A 83 -19.45 -27.45 -21.82
C ASP A 83 -20.76 -26.69 -22.08
N HIS A 84 -21.37 -26.86 -23.23
CA HIS A 84 -22.55 -26.14 -23.63
C HIS A 84 -23.71 -27.09 -23.85
N ALA A 85 -24.88 -26.80 -23.26
CA ALA A 85 -26.08 -27.48 -23.62
C ALA A 85 -26.51 -27.14 -25.05
N GLU A 86 -27.22 -28.03 -25.71
CA GLU A 86 -27.80 -27.80 -27.04
C GLU A 86 -28.99 -26.81 -26.98
N GLY A 87 -28.71 -25.57 -26.57
CA GLY A 87 -29.65 -24.46 -26.55
C GLY A 87 -29.32 -23.45 -27.65
N ARG A 88 -30.31 -22.79 -28.20
CA ARG A 88 -30.15 -21.69 -29.17
C ARG A 88 -30.86 -20.45 -28.69
N ALA A 89 -30.13 -19.33 -28.64
CA ALA A 89 -30.71 -18.03 -28.46
C ALA A 89 -31.04 -17.39 -29.82
N PRO A 90 -32.04 -16.48 -29.90
CA PRO A 90 -32.40 -15.79 -31.13
C PRO A 90 -31.32 -14.79 -31.58
N VAL A 91 -30.35 -14.46 -30.73
CA VAL A 91 -29.23 -13.56 -30.98
C VAL A 91 -27.94 -14.21 -30.53
N PRO A 92 -26.75 -13.70 -30.94
CA PRO A 92 -25.48 -14.11 -30.37
C PRO A 92 -25.49 -13.93 -28.86
N THR A 93 -24.93 -14.88 -28.12
CA THR A 93 -24.87 -14.83 -26.64
C THR A 93 -23.46 -14.53 -26.16
N VAL A 94 -23.36 -13.76 -25.09
CA VAL A 94 -22.07 -13.42 -24.46
C VAL A 94 -21.43 -14.68 -23.90
N ARG A 95 -20.13 -14.83 -24.11
CA ARG A 95 -19.35 -16.00 -23.68
C ARG A 95 -19.12 -16.02 -22.19
N TYR A 96 -19.09 -17.23 -21.65
CA TYR A 96 -18.39 -17.51 -20.41
C TYR A 96 -16.97 -17.94 -20.72
N THR A 97 -15.99 -17.33 -20.06
CA THR A 97 -14.59 -17.60 -20.35
C THR A 97 -13.91 -18.55 -19.35
N GLY A 98 -14.55 -18.85 -18.25
CA GLY A 98 -14.11 -19.87 -17.32
C GLY A 98 -12.79 -19.63 -16.60
N SER A 99 -12.31 -20.67 -15.94
CA SER A 99 -10.97 -20.65 -15.32
C SER A 99 -9.89 -20.55 -16.38
N ARG A 100 -8.96 -19.61 -16.21
CA ARG A 100 -7.89 -19.31 -17.15
C ARG A 100 -6.60 -19.03 -16.43
N ASP A 101 -5.48 -19.22 -17.11
CA ASP A 101 -4.19 -18.80 -16.58
C ASP A 101 -4.18 -17.27 -16.35
N ALA A 102 -3.72 -16.84 -15.18
CA ALA A 102 -3.62 -15.44 -14.84
C ALA A 102 -2.63 -14.69 -15.74
N THR A 103 -1.58 -15.40 -16.22
CA THR A 103 -0.60 -14.91 -17.18
C THR A 103 -0.82 -15.59 -18.52
N SER A 104 -0.76 -14.82 -19.60
CA SER A 104 -0.90 -15.32 -20.95
C SER A 104 0.28 -14.89 -21.80
N GLN A 105 0.78 -15.84 -22.60
CA GLN A 105 1.77 -15.57 -23.65
C GLN A 105 1.18 -14.88 -24.89
N TYR A 106 -0.13 -14.67 -24.92
CA TYR A 106 -0.79 -14.04 -26.04
C TYR A 106 -0.98 -12.55 -25.86
N LEU A 107 -0.83 -11.80 -26.97
CA LEU A 107 -1.08 -10.38 -27.02
C LEU A 107 -2.55 -10.12 -27.33
N THR A 108 -3.14 -9.08 -26.72
CA THR A 108 -4.44 -8.59 -27.16
C THR A 108 -4.32 -8.01 -28.57
N PRO A 109 -5.02 -8.56 -29.57
CA PRO A 109 -4.89 -8.13 -30.97
C PRO A 109 -5.48 -6.73 -31.19
N LYS A 110 -5.05 -6.05 -32.25
CA LYS A 110 -5.80 -4.88 -32.75
C LYS A 110 -7.15 -5.36 -33.29
N LEU A 111 -8.16 -4.48 -33.30
CA LEU A 111 -9.50 -4.84 -33.78
C LEU A 111 -9.49 -5.29 -35.25
N GLU A 112 -8.59 -4.73 -36.05
CA GLU A 112 -8.38 -5.07 -37.46
C GLU A 112 -7.85 -6.49 -37.67
N ASP A 113 -7.08 -6.99 -36.70
CA ASP A 113 -6.45 -8.31 -36.75
C ASP A 113 -7.37 -9.42 -36.24
N ILE A 114 -8.50 -9.06 -35.60
CA ILE A 114 -9.47 -10.03 -35.07
C ILE A 114 -10.24 -10.65 -36.23
N LYS A 115 -10.27 -11.98 -36.30
CA LYS A 115 -11.14 -12.69 -37.25
C LYS A 115 -12.61 -12.50 -36.84
N PRO A 116 -13.51 -12.13 -37.74
CA PRO A 116 -14.92 -11.97 -37.43
C PRO A 116 -15.56 -13.30 -36.98
N TYR A 117 -16.55 -13.21 -36.09
CA TYR A 117 -17.31 -14.36 -35.58
C TYR A 117 -16.44 -15.42 -34.93
N MET A 118 -15.37 -15.01 -34.28
CA MET A 118 -14.51 -15.91 -33.51
C MET A 118 -15.22 -16.48 -32.28
N GLY A 119 -14.75 -17.63 -31.86
CA GLY A 119 -15.12 -18.20 -30.58
C GLY A 119 -16.14 -19.31 -30.60
N GLU A 120 -16.58 -19.76 -31.76
CA GLU A 120 -17.56 -20.85 -31.88
C GLU A 120 -17.05 -22.21 -31.40
N ARG A 121 -15.73 -22.40 -31.46
CA ARG A 121 -15.04 -23.62 -31.00
C ARG A 121 -14.19 -23.34 -29.76
N ASP A 122 -14.51 -22.32 -28.99
CA ASP A 122 -13.71 -21.87 -27.85
C ASP A 122 -12.23 -21.57 -28.18
N LEU A 123 -11.97 -21.23 -29.43
CA LEU A 123 -10.64 -20.86 -29.91
C LEU A 123 -10.60 -19.40 -30.35
N LEU A 124 -9.46 -18.77 -30.12
CA LEU A 124 -9.16 -17.39 -30.47
C LEU A 124 -7.93 -17.38 -31.41
N TRP A 125 -7.95 -16.49 -32.43
CA TRP A 125 -6.79 -16.28 -33.32
C TRP A 125 -5.92 -15.21 -32.71
N LEU A 126 -4.80 -15.61 -32.08
CA LEU A 126 -3.98 -14.72 -31.25
C LEU A 126 -2.50 -14.80 -31.67
N GLN A 127 -1.79 -13.70 -31.37
CA GLN A 127 -0.34 -13.63 -31.59
C GLN A 127 0.38 -14.05 -30.30
N ASN A 128 1.27 -15.07 -30.44
CA ASN A 128 2.07 -15.55 -29.32
C ASN A 128 3.33 -14.68 -29.18
N ARG A 129 3.52 -14.00 -28.01
CA ARG A 129 4.66 -13.11 -27.76
C ARG A 129 5.98 -13.84 -27.62
N ASP A 130 5.95 -15.09 -27.15
CA ASP A 130 7.13 -15.86 -26.78
C ASP A 130 7.62 -16.76 -27.91
N ALA A 131 6.81 -16.93 -28.97
CA ALA A 131 7.20 -17.73 -30.11
C ALA A 131 8.14 -16.96 -31.05
N PRO A 132 9.10 -17.65 -31.69
CA PRO A 132 9.96 -17.04 -32.71
C PRO A 132 9.15 -16.41 -33.84
N GLY A 133 9.45 -15.14 -34.18
CA GLY A 133 8.69 -14.38 -35.17
C GLY A 133 7.28 -13.99 -34.75
N LYS A 134 6.90 -14.22 -33.51
CA LYS A 134 5.56 -13.92 -32.95
C LYS A 134 4.43 -14.46 -33.83
N PRO A 135 4.36 -15.78 -34.08
CA PRO A 135 3.38 -16.36 -34.99
C PRO A 135 1.95 -16.20 -34.47
N TRP A 136 1.02 -16.14 -35.39
CA TRP A 136 -0.41 -16.21 -35.10
C TRP A 136 -0.87 -17.65 -35.06
N GLU A 137 -1.66 -18.02 -34.05
CA GLU A 137 -2.18 -19.36 -33.87
C GLU A 137 -3.59 -19.36 -33.26
N TRP A 138 -4.30 -20.48 -33.38
CA TRP A 138 -5.55 -20.70 -32.68
C TRP A 138 -5.25 -21.13 -31.25
N ALA A 139 -5.57 -20.28 -30.31
CA ALA A 139 -5.38 -20.49 -28.90
C ALA A 139 -6.70 -20.89 -28.21
N SER A 140 -6.63 -21.84 -27.30
CA SER A 140 -7.78 -22.14 -26.43
C SER A 140 -8.03 -20.97 -25.48
N GLN A 141 -9.29 -20.79 -25.12
CA GLN A 141 -9.71 -19.76 -24.20
C GLN A 141 -9.00 -19.86 -22.83
N ALA A 142 -8.81 -21.08 -22.30
CA ALA A 142 -8.10 -21.32 -21.05
C ALA A 142 -6.67 -20.74 -21.05
N LYS A 143 -6.02 -20.65 -22.21
CA LYS A 143 -4.66 -20.10 -22.37
C LYS A 143 -4.64 -18.61 -22.73
N SER A 144 -5.78 -17.99 -22.98
CA SER A 144 -5.85 -16.62 -23.51
C SER A 144 -5.68 -15.53 -22.46
N GLY A 145 -5.67 -15.88 -21.17
CA GLY A 145 -5.68 -14.90 -20.10
C GLY A 145 -6.90 -13.99 -20.19
N ARG A 146 -6.71 -12.66 -20.17
CA ARG A 146 -7.77 -11.65 -20.23
C ARG A 146 -8.05 -11.11 -21.64
N VAL A 147 -7.65 -11.81 -22.69
CA VAL A 147 -7.79 -11.30 -24.06
C VAL A 147 -9.24 -11.12 -24.47
N VAL A 148 -10.13 -12.06 -24.12
CA VAL A 148 -11.58 -11.99 -24.43
C VAL A 148 -12.20 -10.71 -23.89
N GLU A 149 -12.00 -10.45 -22.59
CA GLU A 149 -12.51 -9.27 -21.90
C GLU A 149 -11.90 -8.01 -22.47
N SER A 150 -10.59 -8.00 -22.73
CA SER A 150 -9.89 -6.84 -23.29
C SER A 150 -10.41 -6.45 -24.69
N ILE A 151 -10.80 -7.44 -25.53
CA ILE A 151 -11.41 -7.17 -26.84
C ILE A 151 -12.81 -6.58 -26.63
N ASN A 152 -13.66 -7.25 -25.85
CA ASN A 152 -15.03 -6.77 -25.58
C ASN A 152 -15.03 -5.39 -24.94
N MET A 153 -14.20 -5.15 -23.92
CA MET A 153 -14.05 -3.85 -23.27
C MET A 153 -13.71 -2.74 -24.27
N ARG A 154 -12.71 -2.98 -25.13
CA ARG A 154 -12.32 -1.98 -26.15
C ARG A 154 -13.47 -1.65 -27.09
N ILE A 155 -14.30 -2.63 -27.49
CA ILE A 155 -15.43 -2.39 -28.39
C ILE A 155 -16.57 -1.62 -27.69
N VAL A 156 -16.90 -1.97 -26.43
CA VAL A 156 -17.96 -1.28 -25.69
C VAL A 156 -17.51 0.13 -25.25
N GLU A 157 -16.22 0.35 -24.98
CA GLU A 157 -15.67 1.70 -24.76
C GLU A 157 -15.80 2.59 -26.01
N LEU A 158 -15.60 2.04 -27.21
CA LEU A 158 -15.88 2.78 -28.46
C LEU A 158 -17.36 3.13 -28.60
N ALA A 159 -18.26 2.25 -28.16
CA ALA A 159 -19.70 2.53 -28.16
C ALA A 159 -20.04 3.68 -27.20
N ARG A 160 -19.50 3.68 -25.98
CA ARG A 160 -19.66 4.77 -25.01
C ARG A 160 -19.14 6.09 -25.58
N ASP A 161 -17.94 6.10 -26.12
CA ASP A 161 -17.33 7.29 -26.70
C ASP A 161 -18.16 7.83 -27.87
N ALA A 162 -18.69 6.95 -28.71
CA ALA A 162 -19.61 7.34 -29.81
C ALA A 162 -20.96 7.86 -29.28
N ALA A 163 -21.52 7.25 -28.23
CA ALA A 163 -22.74 7.71 -27.57
C ALA A 163 -22.57 9.12 -26.99
N PHE A 164 -21.45 9.43 -26.37
CA PHE A 164 -21.11 10.78 -25.91
C PHE A 164 -20.97 11.77 -27.08
N LEU A 165 -20.30 11.37 -28.17
CA LEU A 165 -20.19 12.20 -29.37
C LEU A 165 -21.56 12.45 -30.02
N TYR A 166 -22.45 11.45 -30.04
CA TYR A 166 -23.84 11.65 -30.47
C TYR A 166 -24.56 12.63 -29.55
N TRP A 167 -24.51 12.45 -28.24
CA TRP A 167 -25.20 13.30 -27.26
C TRP A 167 -24.75 14.75 -27.36
N THR A 168 -23.45 15.00 -27.62
CA THR A 168 -22.92 16.37 -27.76
C THR A 168 -23.08 17.01 -29.14
N SER A 169 -23.20 16.23 -30.22
CA SER A 169 -23.21 16.75 -31.60
C SER A 169 -24.55 16.58 -32.34
N GLY A 170 -25.39 15.63 -31.89
CA GLY A 170 -26.60 15.24 -32.60
C GLY A 170 -26.36 14.40 -33.87
N ASP A 171 -25.11 14.01 -34.19
CA ASP A 171 -24.80 13.22 -35.41
C ASP A 171 -25.20 11.74 -35.21
N GLU A 172 -26.29 11.35 -35.88
CA GLU A 172 -26.87 10.01 -35.82
C GLU A 172 -25.91 8.89 -36.28
N SER A 173 -24.82 9.21 -36.99
CA SER A 173 -23.86 8.19 -37.39
C SER A 173 -23.15 7.57 -36.18
N TYR A 174 -22.84 8.40 -35.16
CA TYR A 174 -22.33 7.91 -33.86
C TYR A 174 -23.38 7.08 -33.10
N ALA A 175 -24.65 7.52 -33.13
CA ALA A 175 -25.73 6.80 -32.48
C ALA A 175 -25.93 5.41 -33.07
N ARG A 176 -25.97 5.27 -34.41
CA ARG A 176 -26.12 3.96 -35.06
C ARG A 176 -24.97 3.02 -34.70
N PHE A 177 -23.73 3.50 -34.74
CA PHE A 177 -22.57 2.73 -34.38
C PHE A 177 -22.65 2.23 -32.89
N ALA A 178 -22.91 3.13 -31.96
CA ALA A 178 -23.03 2.82 -30.57
C ALA A 178 -24.20 1.85 -30.28
N TYR A 179 -25.33 2.06 -30.93
CA TYR A 179 -26.54 1.25 -30.75
C TYR A 179 -26.33 -0.20 -31.21
N ASP A 180 -25.75 -0.44 -32.37
CA ASP A 180 -25.53 -1.79 -32.90
C ASP A 180 -24.62 -2.61 -31.98
N ILE A 181 -23.60 -1.99 -31.39
CA ILE A 181 -22.73 -2.65 -30.39
C ILE A 181 -23.53 -2.93 -29.12
N PHE A 182 -24.22 -1.93 -28.58
CA PHE A 182 -25.00 -2.02 -27.35
C PHE A 182 -26.10 -3.09 -27.47
N ASP A 183 -26.95 -3.00 -28.50
CA ASP A 183 -28.06 -3.93 -28.71
C ASP A 183 -27.59 -5.39 -28.86
N THR A 184 -26.50 -5.60 -29.63
CA THR A 184 -25.93 -6.93 -29.78
C THR A 184 -25.45 -7.52 -28.46
N TYR A 185 -24.72 -6.72 -27.69
CA TYR A 185 -24.10 -7.21 -26.44
C TYR A 185 -25.14 -7.43 -25.33
N ILE A 186 -26.01 -6.45 -25.10
CA ILE A 186 -27.02 -6.53 -24.04
C ILE A 186 -28.08 -7.60 -24.34
N SER A 187 -28.46 -7.81 -25.60
CA SER A 187 -29.32 -8.90 -26.01
C SER A 187 -28.66 -10.25 -25.73
N GLY A 188 -27.34 -10.35 -25.98
CA GLY A 188 -26.55 -11.53 -25.64
C GLY A 188 -26.53 -11.85 -24.14
N ILE A 189 -26.47 -10.83 -23.28
CA ILE A 189 -26.63 -10.97 -21.82
C ILE A 189 -28.04 -11.46 -21.46
N ALA A 190 -29.09 -10.90 -22.10
CA ALA A 190 -30.47 -11.24 -21.81
C ALA A 190 -30.75 -12.74 -22.02
N TYR A 191 -30.22 -13.34 -23.08
CA TYR A 191 -30.43 -14.73 -23.45
C TYR A 191 -29.43 -15.73 -22.86
N ARG A 192 -28.36 -15.26 -22.21
CA ARG A 192 -27.38 -16.14 -21.57
C ARG A 192 -27.90 -16.72 -20.27
N GLU A 193 -27.70 -18.03 -20.07
CA GLU A 193 -27.96 -18.72 -18.81
C GLU A 193 -26.74 -18.68 -17.89
N THR A 194 -26.96 -18.74 -16.57
CA THR A 194 -25.91 -18.86 -15.58
C THR A 194 -25.25 -20.23 -15.67
N PRO A 195 -23.92 -20.36 -15.70
CA PRO A 195 -23.24 -21.64 -15.71
C PRO A 195 -23.53 -22.47 -14.45
N ILE A 196 -23.59 -23.79 -14.63
CA ILE A 196 -23.72 -24.76 -13.55
C ILE A 196 -22.45 -25.59 -13.48
N ASP A 197 -21.84 -25.67 -12.30
CA ASP A 197 -20.73 -26.58 -12.06
C ASP A 197 -21.28 -27.96 -11.67
N LEU A 198 -21.11 -28.92 -12.57
CA LEU A 198 -21.58 -30.28 -12.40
C LEU A 198 -20.72 -31.12 -11.45
N ASN A 199 -19.50 -30.64 -11.07
CA ASN A 199 -18.55 -31.43 -10.29
C ASN A 199 -18.56 -31.07 -8.80
N LEU A 200 -18.80 -29.84 -8.48
CA LEU A 200 -18.39 -29.23 -7.20
C LEU A 200 -19.54 -28.56 -6.43
N GLY A 201 -20.73 -28.55 -6.99
CA GLY A 201 -21.91 -27.94 -6.39
C GLY A 201 -21.77 -26.41 -6.23
N HIS A 202 -22.66 -25.80 -5.46
CA HIS A 202 -22.77 -24.35 -5.33
C HIS A 202 -21.47 -23.61 -4.97
N ALA A 203 -20.66 -24.18 -4.07
CA ALA A 203 -19.47 -23.49 -3.57
C ALA A 203 -18.41 -23.28 -4.63
N GLN A 204 -18.44 -24.09 -5.68
CA GLN A 204 -17.39 -24.11 -6.69
C GLN A 204 -17.75 -23.36 -7.97
N THR A 205 -19.02 -23.34 -8.31
CA THR A 205 -19.55 -22.45 -9.33
C THR A 205 -19.12 -21.03 -9.03
N LEU A 206 -19.01 -20.73 -7.76
CA LEU A 206 -18.58 -19.42 -7.28
C LEU A 206 -17.09 -19.16 -7.50
N VAL A 207 -16.21 -20.13 -7.31
CA VAL A 207 -14.77 -19.89 -7.37
C VAL A 207 -14.30 -19.51 -8.78
N GLY A 208 -14.64 -20.31 -9.78
CA GLY A 208 -14.29 -20.01 -11.16
C GLY A 208 -15.04 -18.81 -11.74
N LEU A 209 -16.30 -18.65 -11.38
CA LEU A 209 -17.17 -17.60 -11.90
C LEU A 209 -16.89 -16.24 -11.28
N GLN A 210 -16.52 -16.18 -10.01
CA GLN A 210 -16.26 -14.92 -9.35
C GLN A 210 -15.07 -14.18 -9.92
N SER A 211 -13.93 -14.86 -10.05
CA SER A 211 -12.77 -14.27 -10.71
C SER A 211 -13.08 -13.82 -12.12
N PHE A 212 -13.98 -14.52 -12.74
CA PHE A 212 -14.36 -14.34 -14.10
C PHE A 212 -15.42 -13.27 -14.27
N GLU A 213 -16.46 -13.29 -13.47
CA GLU A 213 -17.56 -12.34 -13.57
C GLU A 213 -17.09 -10.90 -13.27
N VAL A 214 -16.33 -10.67 -12.23
CA VAL A 214 -15.78 -9.33 -11.95
C VAL A 214 -14.96 -8.77 -13.11
N ILE A 215 -14.11 -9.58 -13.74
CA ILE A 215 -13.32 -9.16 -14.90
C ILE A 215 -14.21 -8.88 -16.12
N HIS A 216 -15.25 -9.69 -16.30
CA HIS A 216 -16.20 -9.54 -17.39
C HIS A 216 -17.16 -8.36 -17.16
N GLU A 217 -17.51 -8.14 -15.92
CA GLU A 217 -18.45 -7.10 -15.49
C GLU A 217 -17.91 -5.68 -15.60
N ASP A 218 -16.59 -5.49 -15.76
CA ASP A 218 -16.01 -4.19 -16.11
C ASP A 218 -16.72 -3.53 -17.30
N VAL A 219 -17.34 -4.29 -18.21
CA VAL A 219 -18.12 -3.79 -19.34
C VAL A 219 -19.47 -3.14 -18.92
N VAL A 220 -19.93 -3.35 -17.67
CA VAL A 220 -21.16 -2.72 -17.14
C VAL A 220 -21.05 -1.20 -17.22
N GLY A 221 -19.91 -0.61 -16.81
CA GLY A 221 -19.69 0.82 -16.86
C GLY A 221 -19.98 1.39 -18.25
N PRO A 222 -19.15 1.08 -19.27
CA PRO A 222 -19.36 1.64 -20.61
C PRO A 222 -20.68 1.25 -21.27
N LEU A 223 -21.30 0.10 -20.92
CA LEU A 223 -22.64 -0.23 -21.46
C LEU A 223 -23.76 0.61 -20.84
N THR A 224 -23.74 0.80 -19.51
CA THR A 224 -24.72 1.66 -18.83
C THR A 224 -24.54 3.13 -19.24
N GLU A 225 -23.32 3.61 -19.37
CA GLU A 225 -23.01 4.95 -19.86
C GLU A 225 -23.47 5.15 -21.33
N THR A 226 -23.29 4.13 -22.18
CA THR A 226 -23.81 4.12 -23.55
C THR A 226 -25.33 4.25 -23.54
N TYR A 227 -26.02 3.41 -22.75
CA TYR A 227 -27.47 3.46 -22.62
C TYR A 227 -27.95 4.83 -22.13
N ASP A 228 -27.27 5.40 -21.17
CA ASP A 228 -27.61 6.65 -20.52
C ASP A 228 -27.52 7.84 -21.50
N PHE A 229 -26.42 8.00 -22.24
CA PHE A 229 -26.28 9.01 -23.29
C PHE A 229 -27.23 8.81 -24.48
N MET A 230 -27.65 7.56 -24.74
CA MET A 230 -28.49 7.20 -25.87
C MET A 230 -29.96 6.99 -25.50
N HIS A 231 -30.36 7.27 -24.25
CA HIS A 231 -31.70 6.94 -23.73
C HIS A 231 -32.83 7.45 -24.64
N ALA A 232 -32.75 8.71 -25.10
CA ALA A 232 -33.74 9.30 -26.01
C ALA A 232 -33.76 8.61 -27.38
N TYR A 233 -32.59 8.31 -27.94
CA TYR A 233 -32.43 7.61 -29.22
C TYR A 233 -33.02 6.19 -29.15
N ILE A 234 -32.72 5.43 -28.09
CA ILE A 234 -33.22 4.07 -27.86
C ILE A 234 -34.76 4.11 -27.68
N ALA A 235 -35.28 5.06 -26.89
CA ALA A 235 -36.72 5.20 -26.70
C ALA A 235 -37.47 5.44 -28.01
N GLN A 236 -36.89 6.20 -28.93
CA GLN A 236 -37.48 6.49 -30.22
C GLN A 236 -37.35 5.33 -31.23
N ARG A 237 -36.20 4.64 -31.23
CA ARG A 237 -35.87 3.65 -32.24
C ARG A 237 -36.18 2.22 -31.87
N ALA A 238 -36.13 1.89 -30.59
CA ALA A 238 -36.23 0.55 -30.07
C ALA A 238 -36.98 0.50 -28.72
N GLY A 239 -37.99 1.32 -28.57
CA GLY A 239 -38.78 1.38 -27.33
C GLY A 239 -39.46 0.03 -26.96
N ASP A 240 -39.74 -0.83 -27.93
CA ASP A 240 -40.23 -2.17 -27.79
C ASP A 240 -39.22 -3.13 -27.14
N LYS A 241 -37.92 -2.86 -27.23
CA LYS A 241 -36.85 -3.65 -26.61
C LYS A 241 -36.52 -3.20 -25.17
N ARG A 242 -37.11 -2.12 -24.68
CA ARG A 242 -36.79 -1.59 -23.34
C ARG A 242 -36.92 -2.64 -22.25
N ALA A 243 -38.02 -3.42 -22.26
CA ALA A 243 -38.22 -4.48 -21.28
C ALA A 243 -37.15 -5.58 -21.34
N LEU A 244 -36.61 -5.88 -22.53
CA LEU A 244 -35.48 -6.80 -22.70
C LEU A 244 -34.22 -6.24 -22.06
N TYR A 245 -33.90 -4.96 -22.32
CA TYR A 245 -32.71 -4.32 -21.77
C TYR A 245 -32.77 -4.17 -20.26
N ASP A 246 -33.87 -3.66 -19.72
CA ASP A 246 -34.09 -3.55 -18.27
C ASP A 246 -34.00 -4.93 -17.62
N GLY A 247 -34.60 -5.98 -18.24
CA GLY A 247 -34.51 -7.35 -17.77
C GLY A 247 -33.09 -7.89 -17.75
N ALA A 248 -32.27 -7.59 -18.77
CA ALA A 248 -30.88 -8.00 -18.85
C ALA A 248 -30.04 -7.34 -17.75
N PHE A 249 -30.19 -6.03 -17.55
CA PHE A 249 -29.49 -5.31 -16.48
C PHE A 249 -29.90 -5.78 -15.08
N LYS A 250 -31.19 -5.98 -14.84
CA LYS A 250 -31.68 -6.54 -13.58
C LYS A 250 -31.13 -7.93 -13.30
N LYS A 251 -31.18 -8.83 -14.31
CA LYS A 251 -30.56 -10.16 -14.23
C LYS A 251 -29.07 -10.07 -13.86
N TRP A 252 -28.36 -9.14 -14.47
CA TRP A 252 -26.93 -8.94 -14.21
C TRP A 252 -26.70 -8.47 -12.77
N ALA A 253 -27.41 -7.44 -12.29
CA ALA A 253 -27.33 -6.98 -10.91
C ALA A 253 -27.66 -8.09 -9.90
N ASP A 254 -28.68 -8.93 -10.20
CA ASP A 254 -29.06 -10.07 -9.37
C ASP A 254 -27.94 -11.13 -9.29
N LEU A 255 -27.26 -11.39 -10.40
CA LEU A 255 -26.12 -12.31 -10.44
C LEU A 255 -24.92 -11.77 -9.62
N ILE A 256 -24.63 -10.48 -9.73
CA ILE A 256 -23.61 -9.81 -8.91
C ILE A 256 -23.94 -9.99 -7.42
N ILE A 257 -25.16 -9.66 -7.02
CA ILE A 257 -25.57 -9.74 -5.62
C ILE A 257 -25.54 -11.18 -5.09
N ALA A 258 -25.96 -12.15 -5.92
CA ALA A 258 -26.06 -13.56 -5.53
C ALA A 258 -24.69 -14.27 -5.48
N ASN A 259 -23.75 -13.88 -6.34
CA ASN A 259 -22.47 -14.59 -6.56
C ASN A 259 -21.24 -13.75 -6.23
N GLY A 260 -21.37 -12.54 -5.74
CA GLY A 260 -20.27 -11.63 -5.46
C GLY A 260 -19.23 -12.14 -4.45
N VAL A 261 -18.15 -11.42 -4.30
CA VAL A 261 -17.05 -11.70 -3.35
C VAL A 261 -17.12 -10.71 -2.20
N PRO A 262 -17.54 -11.11 -1.01
CA PRO A 262 -17.69 -10.21 0.13
C PRO A 262 -16.35 -9.78 0.72
N TRP A 263 -16.33 -8.76 1.57
CA TRP A 263 -15.27 -8.32 2.48
C TRP A 263 -13.93 -7.87 1.83
N ASN A 264 -13.82 -7.73 0.53
CA ASN A 264 -12.63 -7.22 -0.14
C ASN A 264 -12.97 -6.15 -1.20
N ASN A 265 -11.96 -5.70 -1.95
CA ASN A 265 -12.11 -4.70 -3.02
C ASN A 265 -13.11 -5.12 -4.11
N TRP A 266 -13.30 -6.41 -4.37
CA TRP A 266 -14.26 -6.88 -5.37
C TRP A 266 -15.69 -6.57 -4.99
N ASN A 267 -16.07 -6.74 -3.72
CA ASN A 267 -17.40 -6.33 -3.22
C ASN A 267 -17.71 -4.87 -3.57
N LEU A 268 -16.69 -4.01 -3.49
CA LEU A 268 -16.85 -2.58 -3.76
C LEU A 268 -16.99 -2.29 -5.26
N ILE A 269 -16.20 -2.95 -6.09
CA ILE A 269 -16.31 -2.87 -7.55
C ILE A 269 -17.71 -3.34 -8.01
N GLU A 270 -18.18 -4.47 -7.45
CA GLU A 270 -19.50 -5.01 -7.71
C GLU A 270 -20.63 -4.08 -7.23
N ALA A 271 -20.51 -3.47 -6.06
CA ALA A 271 -21.45 -2.45 -5.58
C ALA A 271 -21.56 -1.27 -6.55
N ARG A 272 -20.44 -0.80 -7.12
CA ARG A 272 -20.42 0.24 -8.15
C ARG A 272 -21.18 -0.19 -9.40
N PHE A 273 -21.00 -1.43 -9.87
CA PHE A 273 -21.75 -1.94 -11.02
C PHE A 273 -23.25 -1.99 -10.75
N VAL A 274 -23.66 -2.43 -9.56
CA VAL A 274 -25.07 -2.42 -9.14
C VAL A 274 -25.63 -1.00 -9.15
N LEU A 275 -24.86 0.01 -8.69
CA LEU A 275 -25.25 1.42 -8.71
C LEU A 275 -25.35 1.98 -10.14
N HIS A 276 -24.43 1.62 -11.03
CA HIS A 276 -24.51 1.97 -12.45
C HIS A 276 -25.81 1.44 -13.08
N ILE A 277 -26.14 0.17 -12.81
CA ILE A 277 -27.38 -0.42 -13.28
C ILE A 277 -28.59 0.30 -12.66
N ALA A 278 -28.57 0.56 -11.35
CA ALA A 278 -29.64 1.27 -10.66
C ALA A 278 -29.92 2.66 -11.28
N ALA A 279 -28.89 3.37 -11.73
CA ALA A 279 -29.03 4.71 -12.30
C ALA A 279 -29.78 4.74 -13.64
N ILE A 280 -29.70 3.67 -14.43
CA ILE A 280 -30.38 3.59 -15.73
C ILE A 280 -31.77 2.94 -15.67
N LEU A 281 -32.12 2.28 -14.54
CA LEU A 281 -33.43 1.67 -14.35
C LEU A 281 -34.50 2.71 -13.96
N GLY A 282 -35.76 2.37 -14.24
CA GLY A 282 -36.91 3.11 -13.72
C GLY A 282 -37.13 2.93 -12.23
N ALA A 283 -38.08 3.68 -11.66
CA ALA A 283 -38.47 3.53 -10.26
C ALA A 283 -39.03 2.14 -9.96
N ASP A 284 -39.02 1.71 -8.67
CA ASP A 284 -39.45 0.39 -8.25
C ASP A 284 -40.90 0.03 -8.73
N ASP A 285 -41.79 0.99 -8.71
CA ASP A 285 -43.20 0.82 -9.16
C ASP A 285 -43.35 0.77 -10.67
N SER A 286 -42.35 1.06 -11.45
CA SER A 286 -42.37 0.83 -12.91
C SER A 286 -42.28 -0.65 -13.28
N TYR A 287 -41.98 -1.53 -12.31
CA TYR A 287 -41.80 -2.97 -12.54
C TYR A 287 -42.78 -3.81 -11.72
N ALA A 288 -43.28 -4.89 -12.32
CA ALA A 288 -44.24 -5.80 -11.67
C ALA A 288 -43.68 -6.46 -10.39
N ASP A 289 -42.35 -6.72 -10.36
CA ASP A 289 -41.63 -7.28 -9.22
C ASP A 289 -41.18 -6.21 -8.20
N ARG A 290 -41.48 -4.96 -8.44
CA ARG A 290 -41.05 -3.80 -7.63
C ARG A 290 -39.54 -3.71 -7.36
N ARG A 291 -38.75 -4.17 -8.29
CA ARG A 291 -37.31 -4.17 -8.24
C ARG A 291 -36.75 -3.26 -9.32
N GLY A 292 -36.69 -1.99 -9.02
CA GLY A 292 -36.12 -0.94 -9.87
C GLY A 292 -34.94 -0.25 -9.22
N SER A 293 -34.77 1.00 -9.56
CA SER A 293 -33.65 1.83 -9.13
C SER A 293 -33.46 1.83 -7.60
N GLN A 294 -34.53 2.09 -6.84
CA GLN A 294 -34.45 2.19 -5.37
C GLN A 294 -34.11 0.86 -4.71
N HIS A 295 -34.59 -0.27 -5.27
CA HIS A 295 -34.28 -1.61 -4.76
C HIS A 295 -32.75 -1.85 -4.81
N TYR A 296 -32.13 -1.61 -5.95
CA TYR A 296 -30.70 -1.86 -6.14
C TYR A 296 -29.81 -0.85 -5.38
N VAL A 297 -30.24 0.40 -5.26
CA VAL A 297 -29.57 1.39 -4.40
C VAL A 297 -29.56 0.94 -2.94
N ARG A 298 -30.72 0.49 -2.41
CA ARG A 298 -30.80 -0.05 -1.04
C ARG A 298 -29.89 -1.26 -0.86
N SER A 299 -29.85 -2.17 -1.85
CA SER A 299 -28.95 -3.33 -1.80
C SER A 299 -27.47 -2.92 -1.76
N ALA A 300 -27.07 -1.92 -2.53
CA ALA A 300 -25.68 -1.42 -2.53
C ALA A 300 -25.31 -0.73 -1.20
N ILE A 301 -26.22 0.00 -0.57
CA ILE A 301 -25.96 0.73 0.68
C ILE A 301 -26.02 -0.18 1.91
N ASP A 302 -27.09 -0.98 2.04
CA ASP A 302 -27.48 -1.69 3.26
C ASP A 302 -27.61 -3.21 3.07
N GLY A 303 -27.17 -3.74 1.93
CA GLY A 303 -27.28 -5.19 1.65
C GLY A 303 -26.61 -6.03 2.74
N ASP A 304 -27.32 -7.05 3.22
CA ASP A 304 -26.91 -7.99 4.28
C ASP A 304 -26.63 -9.41 3.75
N GLY A 305 -26.58 -9.56 2.45
CA GLY A 305 -26.29 -10.82 1.76
C GLY A 305 -24.99 -11.45 2.21
N SER A 306 -24.87 -12.78 2.05
CA SER A 306 -23.64 -13.50 2.36
C SER A 306 -22.54 -13.24 1.32
N ARG A 307 -22.93 -12.86 0.11
CA ARG A 307 -22.01 -12.71 -1.04
C ARG A 307 -21.74 -11.25 -1.41
N GLN A 308 -22.71 -10.37 -1.28
CA GLN A 308 -22.57 -8.94 -1.53
C GLN A 308 -22.99 -8.17 -0.29
N TRP A 309 -22.04 -7.44 0.30
CA TRP A 309 -22.27 -6.59 1.47
C TRP A 309 -22.56 -5.15 1.05
N GLY A 310 -23.44 -4.51 1.80
CA GLY A 310 -23.67 -3.08 1.65
C GLY A 310 -22.45 -2.25 2.07
N LEU A 311 -22.35 -1.04 1.51
CA LEU A 311 -21.21 -0.13 1.72
C LEU A 311 -20.94 0.18 3.21
N ARG A 312 -22.00 0.33 4.04
CA ARG A 312 -21.84 0.57 5.48
C ARG A 312 -21.17 -0.60 6.18
N ARG A 313 -21.63 -1.81 5.94
CA ARG A 313 -21.05 -3.03 6.52
C ARG A 313 -19.60 -3.24 6.06
N LEU A 314 -19.33 -2.97 4.80
CA LEU A 314 -17.97 -3.10 4.24
C LEU A 314 -17.00 -2.09 4.86
N MET A 315 -17.46 -0.86 5.08
CA MET A 315 -16.70 0.19 5.77
C MET A 315 -16.30 -0.25 7.18
N GLU A 316 -17.28 -0.71 7.97
CA GLU A 316 -17.07 -1.16 9.35
C GLU A 316 -16.10 -2.35 9.43
N TYR A 317 -16.15 -3.24 8.46
CA TYR A 317 -15.27 -4.40 8.40
C TYR A 317 -13.81 -4.06 8.09
N GLY A 318 -13.57 -3.19 7.13
CA GLY A 318 -12.25 -3.05 6.52
C GLY A 318 -11.43 -1.87 7.03
N TYR A 319 -12.08 -0.77 7.44
CA TYR A 319 -11.37 0.43 7.91
C TYR A 319 -11.10 0.42 9.41
N ASP A 320 -9.91 0.82 9.79
CA ASP A 320 -9.64 1.23 11.16
C ASP A 320 -10.21 2.64 11.40
N ALA A 321 -11.13 2.75 12.36
CA ALA A 321 -11.86 3.99 12.62
C ALA A 321 -10.96 5.14 13.12
N ASN A 322 -9.78 4.84 13.68
CA ASN A 322 -8.85 5.84 14.22
C ASN A 322 -7.90 6.35 13.14
N THR A 323 -7.33 5.45 12.35
CA THR A 323 -6.28 5.77 11.36
C THR A 323 -6.84 6.07 9.97
N GLY A 324 -8.03 5.55 9.62
CA GLY A 324 -8.56 5.61 8.26
C GLY A 324 -7.84 4.68 7.29
N ILE A 325 -7.10 3.69 7.78
CA ILE A 325 -6.42 2.69 6.95
C ILE A 325 -7.36 1.52 6.66
N TRP A 326 -7.40 1.10 5.41
CA TRP A 326 -8.07 -0.11 4.97
C TRP A 326 -7.17 -1.33 5.20
N ASN A 327 -7.73 -2.49 5.53
CA ASN A 327 -7.00 -3.72 5.92
C ASN A 327 -6.39 -4.49 4.74
N GLU A 328 -5.70 -3.79 3.87
CA GLU A 328 -4.99 -4.37 2.72
C GLU A 328 -3.61 -3.71 2.52
N SER A 329 -2.84 -4.22 1.56
CA SER A 329 -1.58 -3.62 1.15
C SER A 329 -1.77 -2.19 0.59
N PRO A 330 -0.75 -1.33 0.56
CA PRO A 330 -0.89 0.10 0.26
C PRO A 330 -1.61 0.44 -1.04
N SER A 331 -1.23 -0.18 -2.16
CA SER A 331 -1.88 0.09 -3.45
C SER A 331 -3.36 -0.26 -3.43
N TYR A 332 -3.71 -1.39 -2.78
CA TYR A 332 -5.11 -1.82 -2.63
C TYR A 332 -5.88 -0.89 -1.69
N SER A 333 -5.31 -0.51 -0.55
CA SER A 333 -5.92 0.46 0.37
C SER A 333 -6.25 1.79 -0.30
N ILE A 334 -5.32 2.32 -1.10
CA ILE A 334 -5.51 3.57 -1.84
C ILE A 334 -6.59 3.42 -2.91
N ASN A 335 -6.59 2.30 -3.65
CA ASN A 335 -7.59 2.02 -4.68
C ASN A 335 -8.99 1.86 -4.09
N VAL A 336 -9.12 1.07 -3.01
CA VAL A 336 -10.40 0.87 -2.30
C VAL A 336 -11.00 2.19 -1.83
N ALA A 337 -10.19 3.10 -1.31
CA ALA A 337 -10.67 4.42 -0.92
C ALA A 337 -11.18 5.25 -2.12
N GLY A 338 -10.52 5.13 -3.27
CA GLY A 338 -11.00 5.70 -4.53
C GLY A 338 -12.34 5.11 -4.97
N ASP A 339 -12.45 3.78 -5.00
CA ASP A 339 -13.66 3.06 -5.41
C ASP A 339 -14.85 3.35 -4.47
N PHE A 340 -14.62 3.48 -3.15
CA PHE A 340 -15.65 3.97 -2.21
C PHE A 340 -16.14 5.36 -2.58
N MET A 341 -15.21 6.27 -2.88
CA MET A 341 -15.57 7.63 -3.27
C MET A 341 -16.28 7.68 -4.62
N GLU A 342 -15.99 6.79 -5.56
CA GLU A 342 -16.76 6.64 -6.79
C GLU A 342 -18.21 6.24 -6.50
N CYS A 343 -18.44 5.29 -5.58
CA CYS A 343 -19.78 4.93 -5.15
C CYS A 343 -20.49 6.10 -4.44
N VAL A 344 -19.79 6.83 -3.56
CA VAL A 344 -20.34 8.00 -2.86
C VAL A 344 -20.70 9.11 -3.84
N ASP A 345 -19.81 9.40 -4.80
CA ASP A 345 -20.03 10.41 -5.82
C ASP A 345 -21.24 10.07 -6.71
N LEU A 346 -21.36 8.81 -7.11
CA LEU A 346 -22.49 8.31 -7.89
C LEU A 346 -23.80 8.39 -7.10
N LEU A 347 -23.80 8.03 -5.81
CA LEU A 347 -24.97 8.14 -4.94
C LEU A 347 -25.40 9.60 -4.75
N ASP A 348 -24.46 10.50 -4.54
CA ASP A 348 -24.72 11.93 -4.37
C ASP A 348 -25.26 12.53 -5.68
N GLN A 349 -24.59 12.29 -6.77
CA GLN A 349 -24.94 12.89 -8.07
C GLN A 349 -26.20 12.28 -8.69
N SER A 350 -26.29 10.96 -8.81
CA SER A 350 -27.38 10.31 -9.55
C SER A 350 -28.64 10.10 -8.72
N PHE A 351 -28.52 10.07 -7.39
CA PHE A 351 -29.65 9.74 -6.51
C PHE A 351 -29.92 10.78 -5.41
N GLY A 352 -29.08 11.83 -5.30
CA GLY A 352 -29.19 12.85 -4.25
C GLY A 352 -28.96 12.32 -2.83
N ILE A 353 -28.16 11.23 -2.69
CA ILE A 353 -27.90 10.56 -1.42
C ILE A 353 -26.46 10.87 -0.99
N ASP A 354 -26.28 11.81 -0.06
CA ASP A 354 -24.99 12.13 0.55
C ASP A 354 -24.63 11.08 1.60
N MET A 355 -23.85 10.09 1.18
CA MET A 355 -23.36 8.99 2.04
C MET A 355 -22.11 9.32 2.83
N LEU A 356 -21.42 10.44 2.55
CA LEU A 356 -20.13 10.72 3.19
C LEU A 356 -20.24 10.90 4.71
N LYS A 357 -21.39 11.37 5.19
CA LYS A 357 -21.69 11.48 6.64
C LYS A 357 -21.72 10.13 7.36
N ASP A 358 -22.14 9.07 6.64
CA ASP A 358 -22.24 7.72 7.17
C ASP A 358 -20.92 6.94 7.01
N LEU A 359 -19.94 7.50 6.30
CA LEU A 359 -18.67 6.88 5.95
C LEU A 359 -17.47 7.72 6.46
N PRO A 360 -17.35 7.96 7.78
CA PRO A 360 -16.38 8.91 8.34
C PRO A 360 -14.92 8.48 8.19
N ALA A 361 -14.66 7.22 7.81
CA ALA A 361 -13.31 6.75 7.55
C ALA A 361 -12.71 7.34 6.25
N LEU A 362 -13.51 7.73 5.25
CA LEU A 362 -13.01 8.23 3.97
C LEU A 362 -12.24 9.56 4.09
N PRO A 363 -12.74 10.59 4.79
CA PRO A 363 -11.95 11.80 5.07
C PRO A 363 -10.65 11.51 5.84
N LYS A 364 -10.66 10.52 6.75
CA LYS A 364 -9.46 10.09 7.47
C LYS A 364 -8.48 9.37 6.55
N ALA A 365 -8.97 8.49 5.66
CA ALA A 365 -8.17 7.80 4.67
C ALA A 365 -7.42 8.78 3.75
N ALA A 366 -8.07 9.86 3.32
CA ALA A 366 -7.42 10.91 2.56
C ALA A 366 -6.26 11.56 3.32
N ARG A 367 -6.47 11.90 4.60
CA ARG A 367 -5.43 12.48 5.46
C ARG A 367 -4.32 11.48 5.82
N ALA A 368 -4.63 10.17 5.82
CA ALA A 368 -3.67 9.10 6.06
C ALA A 368 -2.84 8.73 4.81
N LEU A 369 -3.30 9.09 3.59
CA LEU A 369 -2.60 8.74 2.35
C LEU A 369 -1.12 9.12 2.36
N PRO A 370 -0.69 10.33 2.81
CA PRO A 370 0.73 10.67 2.89
C PRO A 370 1.54 9.74 3.78
N GLN A 371 0.93 9.03 4.73
CA GLN A 371 1.66 8.07 5.59
C GLN A 371 2.18 6.87 4.81
N TYR A 372 1.53 6.49 3.70
CA TYR A 372 2.02 5.45 2.80
C TYR A 372 3.25 5.88 1.98
N LEU A 373 3.54 7.18 1.90
CA LEU A 373 4.56 7.67 0.97
C LEU A 373 5.95 7.65 1.59
N LEU A 374 6.89 7.14 0.82
CA LEU A 374 8.32 7.33 1.02
C LEU A 374 8.72 8.76 0.63
N PRO A 375 9.89 9.26 1.07
CA PRO A 375 10.32 10.62 0.77
C PRO A 375 10.43 10.98 -0.71
N ASN A 376 10.55 9.97 -1.60
CA ASN A 376 10.53 10.14 -3.05
C ASN A 376 9.10 10.19 -3.64
N GLY A 377 8.07 10.29 -2.81
CA GLY A 377 6.67 10.41 -3.21
C GLY A 377 6.00 9.10 -3.65
N ARG A 378 6.69 7.97 -3.56
CA ARG A 378 6.15 6.65 -3.92
C ARG A 378 5.66 5.90 -2.69
N THR A 379 4.74 4.97 -2.89
CA THR A 379 4.21 4.12 -1.81
C THR A 379 5.26 3.19 -1.24
N VAL A 380 5.13 2.83 0.04
CA VAL A 380 5.84 1.69 0.65
C VAL A 380 5.44 0.40 -0.03
N GLY A 381 6.29 -0.62 0.00
CA GLY A 381 6.23 -1.78 -0.90
C GLY A 381 5.64 -3.07 -0.34
N PHE A 382 5.04 -3.09 0.86
CA PHE A 382 4.62 -4.35 1.47
C PHE A 382 3.41 -5.01 0.81
N GLY A 383 3.33 -6.35 0.92
CA GLY A 383 2.30 -7.17 0.31
C GLY A 383 2.34 -7.08 -1.23
N ASP A 384 1.18 -7.07 -1.86
CA ASP A 384 1.07 -7.02 -3.34
C ASP A 384 1.22 -5.61 -3.93
N THR A 385 1.85 -4.70 -3.20
CA THR A 385 2.08 -3.32 -3.63
C THR A 385 3.33 -3.19 -4.50
N ARG A 386 3.32 -2.17 -5.38
CA ARG A 386 4.50 -1.67 -6.09
C ARG A 386 4.91 -0.31 -5.58
N TYR A 387 6.19 0.04 -5.73
CA TYR A 387 6.67 1.41 -5.55
C TYR A 387 6.13 2.27 -6.68
N GLU A 388 5.00 2.92 -6.48
CA GLU A 388 4.32 3.70 -7.50
C GLU A 388 3.85 5.06 -6.96
N LEU A 389 3.60 5.99 -7.86
CA LEU A 389 2.91 7.22 -7.49
C LEU A 389 1.48 6.86 -7.06
N PRO A 390 0.98 7.40 -5.94
CA PRO A 390 -0.34 7.06 -5.45
C PRO A 390 -1.43 7.58 -6.40
N ARG A 391 -2.50 6.82 -6.54
CA ARG A 391 -3.71 7.32 -7.20
C ARG A 391 -4.36 8.38 -6.33
N THR A 392 -4.80 9.47 -6.96
CA THR A 392 -5.37 10.63 -6.29
C THR A 392 -6.89 10.72 -6.36
N ALA A 393 -7.55 9.75 -7.02
CA ALA A 393 -9.01 9.76 -7.26
C ALA A 393 -9.83 10.02 -5.98
N MET A 394 -9.49 9.37 -4.87
CA MET A 394 -10.17 9.61 -3.58
C MET A 394 -10.14 11.09 -3.17
N VAL A 395 -8.96 11.73 -3.22
CA VAL A 395 -8.81 13.13 -2.79
C VAL A 395 -9.51 14.07 -3.77
N GLU A 396 -9.47 13.77 -5.07
CA GLU A 396 -10.16 14.54 -6.10
C GLU A 396 -11.68 14.49 -5.95
N LEU A 397 -12.24 13.31 -5.65
CA LEU A 397 -13.67 13.14 -5.44
C LEU A 397 -14.14 13.75 -4.11
N LEU A 398 -13.34 13.67 -3.05
CA LEU A 398 -13.61 14.39 -1.80
C LEU A 398 -13.60 15.91 -2.01
N LEU A 399 -12.65 16.42 -2.78
CA LEU A 399 -12.60 17.82 -3.17
C LEU A 399 -13.83 18.22 -3.96
N ALA A 400 -14.23 17.44 -4.96
CA ALA A 400 -15.43 17.70 -5.77
C ALA A 400 -16.70 17.70 -4.91
N HIS A 401 -16.84 16.73 -3.99
CA HIS A 401 -17.93 16.64 -3.03
C HIS A 401 -17.96 17.89 -2.12
N ALA A 402 -16.82 18.29 -1.54
CA ALA A 402 -16.74 19.45 -0.66
C ALA A 402 -17.14 20.75 -1.38
N ILE A 403 -16.77 20.89 -2.67
CA ILE A 403 -17.18 22.04 -3.50
C ILE A 403 -18.70 22.02 -3.73
N ARG A 404 -19.30 20.90 -4.12
CA ARG A 404 -20.75 20.78 -4.33
C ARG A 404 -21.56 21.11 -3.08
N HIS A 405 -21.08 20.64 -1.93
CA HIS A 405 -21.74 20.86 -0.65
C HIS A 405 -21.30 22.16 0.06
N GLN A 406 -20.55 23.06 -0.63
CA GLN A 406 -20.11 24.36 -0.13
C GLN A 406 -19.30 24.30 1.18
N GLN A 407 -18.53 23.23 1.37
CA GLN A 407 -17.65 22.99 2.52
C GLN A 407 -16.26 23.60 2.24
N SER A 408 -16.14 24.93 2.33
CA SER A 408 -14.94 25.66 1.87
C SER A 408 -13.65 25.29 2.61
N GLU A 409 -13.71 24.97 3.89
CA GLU A 409 -12.55 24.57 4.70
C GLU A 409 -12.01 23.19 4.23
N ASP A 410 -12.89 22.22 4.10
CA ASP A 410 -12.54 20.88 3.61
C ASP A 410 -12.02 20.95 2.15
N ALA A 411 -12.67 21.73 1.29
CA ALA A 411 -12.22 21.91 -0.08
C ALA A 411 -10.79 22.48 -0.16
N ASN A 412 -10.46 23.49 0.65
CA ASN A 412 -9.11 24.04 0.75
C ASN A 412 -8.10 23.00 1.26
N GLY A 413 -8.50 22.22 2.28
CA GLY A 413 -7.69 21.13 2.84
C GLY A 413 -7.36 20.07 1.79
N TYR A 414 -8.37 19.57 1.06
CA TYR A 414 -8.17 18.56 0.02
C TYR A 414 -7.40 19.11 -1.19
N ALA A 415 -7.61 20.36 -1.58
CA ALA A 415 -6.84 20.99 -2.64
C ALA A 415 -5.35 21.10 -2.29
N SER A 416 -5.02 21.49 -1.04
CA SER A 416 -3.66 21.55 -0.55
C SER A 416 -3.00 20.17 -0.48
N LEU A 417 -3.74 19.17 0.01
CA LEU A 417 -3.27 17.78 0.06
C LEU A 417 -3.00 17.23 -1.35
N LEU A 418 -3.92 17.45 -2.28
CA LEU A 418 -3.79 17.02 -3.67
C LEU A 418 -2.57 17.64 -4.35
N ALA A 419 -2.36 18.95 -4.19
CA ALA A 419 -1.18 19.65 -4.70
C ALA A 419 0.12 19.07 -4.10
N SER A 420 0.11 18.78 -2.80
CA SER A 420 1.26 18.19 -2.10
C SER A 420 1.63 16.80 -2.65
N ILE A 421 0.62 15.92 -2.86
CA ILE A 421 0.84 14.57 -3.40
C ILE A 421 1.38 14.67 -4.84
N ARG A 422 0.77 15.52 -5.67
CA ARG A 422 1.15 15.71 -7.08
C ARG A 422 2.49 16.39 -7.29
N SER A 423 3.05 17.04 -6.27
CA SER A 423 4.39 17.65 -6.37
C SER A 423 5.50 16.63 -6.66
N ALA A 424 5.31 15.36 -6.32
CA ALA A 424 6.23 14.26 -6.63
C ALA A 424 6.03 13.66 -8.04
N GLY A 425 4.95 14.04 -8.73
CA GLY A 425 4.55 13.54 -10.04
C GLY A 425 3.11 13.05 -10.06
N GLU A 426 2.58 12.81 -11.25
CA GLU A 426 1.24 12.26 -11.46
C GLU A 426 1.29 10.96 -12.26
N ALA A 427 0.40 10.02 -11.92
CA ALA A 427 0.17 8.86 -12.75
C ALA A 427 -0.45 9.27 -14.10
N ALA A 428 -0.02 8.63 -15.19
CA ALA A 428 -0.59 8.90 -16.50
C ALA A 428 -2.09 8.60 -16.53
N ARG A 429 -2.88 9.53 -17.06
CA ARG A 429 -4.32 9.38 -17.26
C ARG A 429 -4.63 8.99 -18.70
N LYS A 430 -5.72 8.26 -18.89
CA LYS A 430 -6.23 7.90 -20.22
C LYS A 430 -7.07 9.08 -20.73
N ASP A 431 -6.86 9.48 -22.01
CA ASP A 431 -7.70 10.47 -22.68
C ASP A 431 -9.03 9.82 -23.11
N ASP A 432 -10.05 9.87 -22.26
CA ASP A 432 -11.38 9.32 -22.49
C ASP A 432 -12.48 10.31 -22.06
N VAL A 433 -13.74 9.87 -22.11
CA VAL A 433 -14.90 10.69 -21.71
C VAL A 433 -14.82 11.08 -20.23
N HIS A 434 -14.35 10.18 -19.36
CA HIS A 434 -14.19 10.47 -17.92
C HIS A 434 -13.17 11.58 -17.71
N ALA A 435 -11.97 11.46 -18.30
CA ALA A 435 -10.93 12.50 -18.19
C ALA A 435 -11.37 13.84 -18.76
N LEU A 436 -12.16 13.81 -19.85
CA LEU A 436 -12.74 15.02 -20.42
C LEU A 436 -13.67 15.71 -19.41
N LEU A 437 -14.63 14.98 -18.88
CA LEU A 437 -15.62 15.52 -17.93
C LEU A 437 -14.96 15.95 -16.61
N ASP A 438 -13.99 15.19 -16.11
CA ASP A 438 -13.20 15.58 -14.94
C ASP A 438 -12.48 16.92 -15.15
N SER A 439 -11.97 17.17 -16.34
CA SER A 439 -11.32 18.45 -16.67
C SER A 439 -12.29 19.64 -16.69
N LEU A 440 -13.59 19.38 -16.80
CA LEU A 440 -14.64 20.42 -16.74
C LEU A 440 -15.09 20.72 -15.30
N ARG A 441 -14.75 19.88 -14.35
CA ARG A 441 -15.10 20.14 -12.94
C ARG A 441 -14.45 21.45 -12.48
N PRO A 442 -15.16 22.29 -11.69
CA PRO A 442 -14.60 23.53 -11.22
C PRO A 442 -13.31 23.25 -10.45
N ALA A 443 -12.19 23.79 -10.93
CA ALA A 443 -10.98 23.82 -10.13
C ALA A 443 -11.27 24.76 -8.94
N PRO A 444 -10.96 24.36 -7.69
CA PRO A 444 -11.07 25.28 -6.58
C PRO A 444 -10.17 26.47 -6.90
N ALA A 445 -10.72 27.67 -6.84
CA ALA A 445 -9.90 28.85 -6.73
C ALA A 445 -9.13 28.65 -5.41
N LEU A 446 -7.88 28.19 -5.49
CA LEU A 446 -7.01 28.11 -4.32
C LEU A 446 -7.10 29.47 -3.66
N ALA A 447 -7.47 29.53 -2.38
CA ALA A 447 -7.62 30.76 -1.64
C ALA A 447 -6.34 31.62 -1.68
N MET A 448 -5.23 31.01 -2.09
CA MET A 448 -3.95 31.65 -2.38
C MET A 448 -3.30 31.00 -3.61
N PRO A 449 -3.50 31.49 -4.83
CA PRO A 449 -2.88 30.90 -6.03
C PRO A 449 -1.36 30.92 -6.04
N ASN A 450 -0.71 31.64 -5.13
CA ASN A 450 0.74 31.73 -4.98
C ASN A 450 1.27 31.14 -3.65
N ALA A 451 0.44 30.40 -2.89
CA ALA A 451 0.95 29.72 -1.71
C ALA A 451 1.96 28.64 -2.14
N PRO A 452 3.15 28.56 -1.53
CA PRO A 452 4.10 27.52 -1.86
C PRO A 452 3.45 26.14 -1.59
N VAL A 453 3.59 25.23 -2.56
CA VAL A 453 3.12 23.85 -2.39
C VAL A 453 3.91 23.21 -1.26
N VAL A 454 3.22 22.81 -0.21
CA VAL A 454 3.81 22.10 0.91
C VAL A 454 4.10 20.66 0.46
N PRO A 455 5.34 20.15 0.57
CA PRO A 455 5.66 18.79 0.15
C PRO A 455 4.85 17.74 0.96
N ALA A 456 4.57 16.59 0.36
CA ALA A 456 3.80 15.52 1.00
C ALA A 456 4.41 15.06 2.35
N THR A 457 5.73 15.15 2.50
CA THR A 457 6.44 14.87 3.76
C THR A 457 6.03 15.76 4.94
N ALA A 458 5.49 16.94 4.69
CA ALA A 458 4.99 17.82 5.77
C ALA A 458 3.65 17.34 6.36
N TRP A 459 2.94 16.44 5.69
CA TRP A 459 1.73 15.79 6.19
C TRP A 459 2.03 14.49 6.95
N GLN A 460 3.29 14.07 6.95
CA GLN A 460 3.74 12.84 7.60
C GLN A 460 4.07 13.08 9.08
N THR A 461 3.91 12.02 9.86
CA THR A 461 4.34 11.98 11.25
C THR A 461 5.61 11.15 11.41
N PRO A 462 6.45 11.39 12.44
CA PRO A 462 7.65 10.60 12.65
C PRO A 462 7.38 9.11 12.82
N THR A 463 6.25 8.76 13.41
CA THR A 463 5.76 7.38 13.52
C THR A 463 4.28 7.33 13.20
N PHE A 464 3.86 6.24 12.54
CA PHE A 464 2.45 5.95 12.28
C PHE A 464 2.22 4.45 12.37
N TYR A 465 1.15 4.04 13.05
CA TYR A 465 0.78 2.64 13.23
C TYR A 465 -0.67 2.38 12.83
N ALA A 466 -0.88 1.42 11.94
CA ALA A 466 -2.17 0.93 11.49
C ALA A 466 -2.35 -0.53 11.96
N PRO A 467 -3.10 -0.77 13.05
CA PRO A 467 -3.20 -2.09 13.66
C PRO A 467 -3.91 -3.12 12.77
N ASN A 468 -4.94 -2.71 12.01
CA ASN A 468 -5.70 -3.59 11.13
C ASN A 468 -4.90 -4.11 9.93
N ALA A 469 -3.90 -3.36 9.47
CA ALA A 469 -2.95 -3.78 8.43
C ALA A 469 -1.65 -4.34 9.02
N SER A 470 -1.52 -4.33 10.35
CA SER A 470 -0.27 -4.67 11.04
C SER A 470 0.94 -3.96 10.45
N TRP A 471 0.83 -2.65 10.26
CA TRP A 471 1.85 -1.83 9.61
C TRP A 471 2.25 -0.66 10.51
N LEU A 472 3.57 -0.52 10.72
CA LEU A 472 4.19 0.56 11.46
C LEU A 472 5.31 1.19 10.64
N ILE A 473 5.31 2.52 10.51
CA ILE A 473 6.37 3.26 9.82
C ILE A 473 7.04 4.25 10.78
N GLN A 474 8.37 4.37 10.67
CA GLN A 474 9.21 5.28 11.44
C GLN A 474 10.06 6.12 10.49
N ARG A 475 10.22 7.40 10.82
CA ARG A 475 10.97 8.38 10.03
C ARG A 475 11.84 9.22 10.96
N ASN A 476 12.99 9.66 10.48
CA ASN A 476 13.86 10.56 11.25
C ASN A 476 13.45 12.05 11.18
N GLY A 477 12.21 12.31 10.76
CA GLY A 477 11.58 13.64 10.81
C GLY A 477 12.18 14.67 9.86
N TYR A 478 12.86 14.27 8.79
CA TYR A 478 13.47 15.19 7.83
C TYR A 478 12.41 15.79 6.91
N ALA A 479 12.22 17.11 6.95
CA ALA A 479 11.35 17.85 6.05
C ALA A 479 12.17 18.91 5.29
N GLY A 480 11.95 19.07 3.99
CA GLY A 480 12.64 20.08 3.18
C GLY A 480 12.93 19.61 1.77
N ALA A 481 13.56 20.46 0.98
CA ALA A 481 13.84 20.20 -0.44
C ALA A 481 14.68 18.95 -0.72
N ASP A 482 15.53 18.56 0.24
CA ASP A 482 16.40 17.39 0.13
C ASP A 482 15.87 16.16 0.88
N ALA A 483 14.60 16.16 1.31
CA ALA A 483 14.02 15.06 2.10
C ALA A 483 14.19 13.70 1.41
N GLU A 484 14.04 13.63 0.09
CA GLU A 484 14.25 12.40 -0.68
C GLU A 484 15.59 11.73 -0.38
N ARG A 485 16.70 12.49 -0.36
CA ARG A 485 18.06 11.96 -0.17
C ARG A 485 18.48 11.86 1.29
N LYS A 486 17.96 12.72 2.14
CA LYS A 486 18.41 12.87 3.53
C LYS A 486 17.58 12.10 4.54
N ALA A 487 16.31 11.87 4.23
CA ALA A 487 15.43 11.10 5.11
C ALA A 487 15.82 9.63 5.17
N MET A 488 15.59 9.04 6.33
CA MET A 488 15.72 7.62 6.61
C MET A 488 14.37 7.11 7.13
N VAL A 489 13.91 5.97 6.59
CA VAL A 489 12.60 5.40 6.91
C VAL A 489 12.73 3.90 7.16
N ILE A 490 12.03 3.40 8.18
CA ILE A 490 11.73 1.98 8.37
C ILE A 490 10.23 1.80 8.17
N SER A 491 9.84 0.91 7.27
CA SER A 491 8.48 0.38 7.17
C SER A 491 8.48 -1.04 7.71
N GLN A 492 7.75 -1.30 8.79
CA GLN A 492 7.65 -2.60 9.45
C GLN A 492 6.25 -3.17 9.24
N VAL A 493 6.17 -4.42 8.79
CA VAL A 493 4.91 -5.05 8.44
C VAL A 493 4.79 -6.46 9.03
N GLY A 494 3.58 -6.79 9.49
CA GLY A 494 3.14 -8.14 9.83
C GLY A 494 2.35 -8.78 8.70
N SER A 495 1.74 -9.93 8.98
CA SER A 495 0.89 -10.66 8.03
C SER A 495 -0.57 -10.52 8.42
N SER A 496 -1.21 -9.42 8.07
CA SER A 496 -2.61 -9.16 8.42
C SER A 496 -3.34 -8.43 7.30
N GLY A 497 -4.61 -8.78 7.11
CA GLY A 497 -5.47 -8.21 6.08
C GLY A 497 -5.48 -9.03 4.79
N ASN A 498 -5.97 -8.39 3.72
CA ASN A 498 -5.99 -8.97 2.37
C ASN A 498 -4.75 -8.54 1.57
N HIS A 499 -4.39 -9.33 0.55
CA HIS A 499 -3.18 -9.12 -0.23
C HIS A 499 -1.90 -9.05 0.64
N ALA A 500 -1.94 -9.73 1.79
CA ALA A 500 -0.82 -9.87 2.71
C ALA A 500 0.09 -11.02 2.29
N HIS A 501 1.36 -10.93 2.69
CA HIS A 501 2.34 -12.00 2.59
C HIS A 501 2.59 -12.63 3.96
N ALA A 502 3.26 -13.77 3.99
CA ALA A 502 3.77 -14.37 5.22
C ALA A 502 5.06 -13.64 5.64
N ASN A 503 4.90 -12.43 6.20
CA ASN A 503 6.01 -11.52 6.51
C ASN A 503 6.66 -11.78 7.88
N GLY A 504 5.92 -12.43 8.81
CA GLY A 504 6.32 -12.40 10.22
C GLY A 504 6.29 -10.96 10.76
N ILE A 505 7.46 -10.43 11.10
CA ILE A 505 7.69 -9.02 11.45
C ILE A 505 8.79 -8.44 10.55
N ALA A 506 8.52 -8.37 9.26
CA ALA A 506 9.48 -7.92 8.25
C ALA A 506 9.72 -6.40 8.31
N MET A 507 10.82 -5.96 7.69
CA MET A 507 11.16 -4.54 7.54
C MET A 507 11.59 -4.20 6.13
N GLU A 508 11.27 -2.98 5.71
CA GLU A 508 11.81 -2.28 4.55
C GLU A 508 12.64 -1.08 5.05
N LEU A 509 13.81 -0.81 4.44
CA LEU A 509 14.68 0.31 4.77
C LEU A 509 14.84 1.26 3.59
N TYR A 510 14.48 2.52 3.79
CA TYR A 510 14.68 3.58 2.81
C TYR A 510 15.76 4.56 3.29
N ALA A 511 16.72 4.84 2.43
CA ALA A 511 17.74 5.87 2.63
C ALA A 511 18.37 6.30 1.30
N LYS A 512 18.96 7.48 1.25
CA LYS A 512 19.70 8.00 0.07
C LYS A 512 18.84 8.06 -1.21
N GLY A 513 17.52 8.20 -1.07
CA GLY A 513 16.58 8.31 -2.18
C GLY A 513 16.01 6.99 -2.68
N LEU A 514 16.30 5.86 -2.04
CA LEU A 514 15.89 4.52 -2.49
C LEU A 514 15.51 3.61 -1.32
N SER A 515 14.60 2.66 -1.57
CA SER A 515 14.43 1.49 -0.71
C SER A 515 15.63 0.57 -0.90
N LEU A 516 16.65 0.74 -0.03
CA LEU A 516 17.89 -0.06 -0.09
C LEU A 516 17.66 -1.49 0.38
N ALA A 517 16.77 -1.71 1.37
CA ALA A 517 16.26 -3.04 1.71
C ALA A 517 14.80 -3.14 1.25
N PRO A 518 14.55 -3.45 -0.02
CA PRO A 518 13.23 -3.39 -0.60
C PRO A 518 12.33 -4.58 -0.18
N GLU A 519 11.02 -4.38 -0.30
CA GLU A 519 10.06 -5.48 -0.34
C GLU A 519 10.16 -6.26 -1.65
N SER A 520 9.71 -7.52 -1.63
CA SER A 520 9.90 -8.44 -2.76
C SER A 520 8.87 -8.25 -3.89
N GLY A 521 7.69 -7.73 -3.57
CA GLY A 521 6.55 -7.66 -4.48
C GLY A 521 5.87 -9.02 -4.72
N ARG A 522 5.06 -9.11 -5.78
CA ARG A 522 4.14 -10.24 -6.02
C ARG A 522 4.73 -11.39 -6.84
N GLY A 523 5.89 -11.22 -7.46
CA GLY A 523 6.40 -12.19 -8.44
C GLY A 523 5.61 -12.17 -9.75
N SER A 524 5.56 -13.32 -10.43
CA SER A 524 4.94 -13.46 -11.76
C SER A 524 3.41 -13.41 -11.71
N GLY A 525 2.79 -13.89 -10.63
CA GLY A 525 1.33 -13.90 -10.46
C GLY A 525 0.85 -14.87 -9.39
N TYR A 526 -0.36 -14.70 -8.91
CA TYR A 526 -0.93 -15.39 -7.73
C TYR A 526 -0.94 -16.92 -7.79
N LEU A 527 -1.02 -17.51 -8.97
CA LEU A 527 -1.07 -18.96 -9.17
C LEU A 527 0.27 -19.53 -9.66
N GLN A 528 1.32 -18.75 -9.64
CA GLN A 528 2.66 -19.16 -10.07
C GLN A 528 3.49 -19.63 -8.88
N ASN A 529 4.35 -20.63 -9.10
CA ASN A 529 5.17 -21.21 -8.03
C ASN A 529 6.09 -20.18 -7.38
N ASP A 530 6.62 -19.22 -8.13
CA ASP A 530 7.46 -18.16 -7.59
C ASP A 530 6.71 -17.27 -6.59
N HIS A 531 5.41 -16.98 -6.82
CA HIS A 531 4.58 -16.30 -5.85
C HIS A 531 4.30 -17.18 -4.62
N LEU A 532 3.81 -18.40 -4.85
CA LEU A 532 3.32 -19.29 -3.79
C LEU A 532 4.42 -19.78 -2.84
N GLU A 533 5.62 -20.06 -3.37
CA GLU A 533 6.71 -20.66 -2.61
C GLU A 533 7.79 -19.67 -2.19
N TYR A 534 7.88 -18.48 -2.84
CA TYR A 534 8.92 -17.50 -2.56
C TYR A 534 8.36 -16.12 -2.22
N TYR A 535 7.81 -15.36 -3.19
CA TYR A 535 7.50 -13.94 -3.01
C TYR A 535 6.49 -13.65 -1.90
N SER A 536 5.52 -14.53 -1.67
CA SER A 536 4.55 -14.42 -0.58
C SER A 536 4.99 -15.06 0.73
N GLN A 537 6.20 -15.63 0.81
CA GLN A 537 6.70 -16.40 1.94
C GLN A 537 7.94 -15.77 2.60
N PHE A 538 8.24 -16.18 3.83
CA PHE A 538 9.35 -15.68 4.64
C PHE A 538 10.70 -15.49 3.92
N PRO A 539 11.13 -16.41 3.03
CA PRO A 539 12.43 -16.28 2.35
C PRO A 539 12.61 -15.02 1.51
N ALA A 540 11.51 -14.39 1.10
CA ALA A 540 11.53 -13.17 0.30
C ALA A 540 11.49 -11.88 1.13
N HIS A 541 11.42 -11.98 2.46
CA HIS A 541 11.25 -10.85 3.36
C HIS A 541 12.40 -10.69 4.35
N ASN A 542 12.61 -9.48 4.87
CA ASN A 542 13.65 -9.18 5.86
C ASN A 542 13.16 -9.53 7.27
N THR A 543 13.18 -10.81 7.61
CA THR A 543 12.61 -11.38 8.84
C THR A 543 13.42 -12.60 9.35
N VAL A 544 12.86 -13.36 10.29
CA VAL A 544 13.48 -14.59 10.83
C VAL A 544 12.61 -15.80 10.56
N VAL A 545 13.20 -16.81 9.92
CA VAL A 545 12.62 -18.15 9.74
C VAL A 545 13.02 -19.05 10.90
N VAL A 546 12.08 -19.82 11.47
CA VAL A 546 12.30 -20.74 12.57
C VAL A 546 12.27 -22.18 12.05
N ASP A 547 13.34 -22.93 12.32
CA ASP A 547 13.49 -24.37 12.02
C ASP A 547 13.23 -24.77 10.54
N GLY A 548 13.27 -23.81 9.61
CA GLY A 548 13.00 -24.05 8.18
C GLY A 548 11.55 -24.40 7.86
N VAL A 549 10.58 -24.06 8.73
CA VAL A 549 9.16 -24.42 8.56
C VAL A 549 8.20 -23.23 8.72
N SER A 550 8.71 -22.02 8.91
CA SER A 550 7.88 -20.81 9.01
C SER A 550 7.24 -20.49 7.65
N ALA A 551 6.12 -21.16 7.35
CA ALA A 551 5.32 -20.94 6.15
C ALA A 551 3.84 -21.08 6.53
N TYR A 552 3.01 -20.11 6.16
CA TYR A 552 1.57 -20.15 6.42
C TYR A 552 0.80 -19.46 5.27
N PRO A 553 -0.51 -19.68 5.16
CA PRO A 553 -1.29 -19.05 4.11
C PRO A 553 -1.12 -17.53 4.09
N SER A 554 -0.90 -17.00 2.91
CA SER A 554 -0.84 -15.57 2.59
C SER A 554 -2.15 -15.10 1.98
N MET A 555 -2.18 -14.03 1.24
CA MET A 555 -3.32 -13.41 0.56
C MET A 555 -4.36 -12.83 1.55
N LYS A 556 -5.02 -13.66 2.34
CA LYS A 556 -5.86 -13.26 3.47
C LYS A 556 -5.29 -13.89 4.73
N SER A 557 -4.67 -13.07 5.55
CA SER A 557 -3.95 -13.51 6.74
C SER A 557 -4.40 -12.75 7.99
N ASN A 558 -4.27 -13.38 9.15
CA ASN A 558 -4.61 -12.78 10.44
C ASN A 558 -3.51 -13.09 11.45
N HIS A 559 -2.28 -12.73 11.10
CA HIS A 559 -1.10 -12.88 11.94
C HIS A 559 -0.44 -11.51 12.18
N PRO A 560 -1.11 -10.60 12.94
CA PRO A 560 -0.57 -9.29 13.24
C PRO A 560 0.50 -9.38 14.32
N PHE A 561 1.41 -8.42 14.32
CA PHE A 561 2.26 -8.17 15.48
C PHE A 561 1.55 -7.25 16.50
N THR A 562 2.03 -7.27 17.73
CA THR A 562 1.60 -6.37 18.80
C THR A 562 2.70 -5.38 19.14
N VAL A 563 2.40 -4.09 19.10
CA VAL A 563 3.33 -3.03 19.50
C VAL A 563 3.44 -3.01 21.04
N GLN A 564 4.65 -3.20 21.55
CA GLN A 564 4.97 -3.13 22.97
C GLN A 564 5.39 -1.72 23.38
N ALA A 565 6.12 -1.04 22.50
CA ALA A 565 6.57 0.33 22.68
C ALA A 565 6.88 0.99 21.33
N MET A 566 6.72 2.29 21.26
CA MET A 566 7.18 3.11 20.13
C MET A 566 7.44 4.54 20.60
N TYR A 567 8.31 5.23 19.90
CA TYR A 567 8.53 6.66 20.09
C TYR A 567 8.81 7.37 18.76
N PRO A 568 8.24 8.55 18.56
CA PRO A 568 7.14 9.12 19.36
C PRO A 568 5.85 8.29 19.24
N ALA A 569 4.81 8.62 20.00
CA ALA A 569 3.51 7.97 19.83
C ALA A 569 2.97 8.20 18.41
N SER A 570 2.25 7.21 17.87
CA SER A 570 1.68 7.28 16.52
C SER A 570 0.89 8.57 16.31
N GLY A 571 1.16 9.28 15.22
CA GLY A 571 0.49 10.53 14.88
C GLY A 571 1.03 11.78 15.58
N SER A 572 2.07 11.67 16.41
CA SER A 572 2.70 12.84 17.06
C SER A 572 3.38 13.77 16.07
N ALA A 573 3.30 15.07 16.31
CA ALA A 573 4.01 16.05 15.48
C ALA A 573 5.54 15.98 15.68
N ALA A 574 6.30 16.12 14.61
CA ALA A 574 7.76 16.08 14.65
C ALA A 574 8.35 17.17 15.55
N ALA A 575 7.79 18.39 15.50
CA ALA A 575 8.25 19.53 16.32
C ALA A 575 8.04 19.33 17.83
N ALA A 576 7.15 18.41 18.22
CA ALA A 576 6.87 18.10 19.62
C ALA A 576 7.78 17.00 20.20
N SER A 577 8.60 16.36 19.37
CA SER A 577 9.32 15.13 19.68
C SER A 577 10.84 15.31 19.70
N PHE A 578 11.56 14.37 20.30
CA PHE A 578 13.02 14.28 20.22
C PHE A 578 13.46 14.01 18.77
N PRO A 579 14.36 14.84 18.17
CA PRO A 579 14.59 14.83 16.74
C PRO A 579 15.65 13.82 16.26
N TRP A 580 16.39 13.16 17.19
CA TRP A 580 17.56 12.36 16.84
C TRP A 580 17.30 10.86 16.76
N ALA A 581 16.15 10.39 17.27
CA ALA A 581 15.82 8.97 17.24
C ALA A 581 14.30 8.73 17.19
N THR A 582 13.90 7.70 16.44
CA THR A 582 12.62 7.01 16.57
C THR A 582 12.87 5.54 16.83
N PHE A 583 11.95 4.86 17.50
CA PHE A 583 12.03 3.41 17.67
C PHE A 583 10.66 2.74 17.75
N SER A 584 10.64 1.43 17.50
CA SER A 584 9.53 0.52 17.80
C SER A 584 10.06 -0.76 18.43
N ASP A 585 9.27 -1.34 19.33
CA ASP A 585 9.44 -2.70 19.87
C ASP A 585 8.14 -3.46 19.67
N VAL A 586 8.18 -4.55 18.92
CA VAL A 586 7.01 -5.35 18.58
C VAL A 586 7.18 -6.81 18.99
N ARG A 587 6.04 -7.49 19.22
CA ARG A 587 5.98 -8.92 19.54
C ARG A 587 5.12 -9.62 18.50
N PHE A 588 5.53 -10.84 18.18
CA PHE A 588 4.86 -11.71 17.23
C PHE A 588 4.93 -13.15 17.70
N ILE A 589 3.88 -13.92 17.47
CA ILE A 589 3.88 -15.37 17.66
C ILE A 589 3.88 -15.98 16.27
N GLU A 590 4.99 -16.61 15.90
CA GLU A 590 5.10 -17.29 14.63
C GLU A 590 4.20 -18.53 14.67
N PRO A 591 3.20 -18.66 13.77
CA PRO A 591 2.10 -19.62 13.94
C PRO A 591 2.50 -21.09 13.73
N GLU A 592 3.47 -21.39 12.85
CA GLU A 592 3.81 -22.78 12.48
C GLU A 592 4.66 -23.47 13.57
N THR A 593 5.58 -22.73 14.16
CA THR A 593 6.49 -23.26 15.20
C THR A 593 6.08 -22.85 16.60
N ASN A 594 5.07 -22.01 16.73
CA ASN A 594 4.65 -21.38 17.99
C ASN A 594 5.85 -20.69 18.69
N ALA A 595 6.66 -19.98 17.89
CA ALA A 595 7.83 -19.28 18.41
C ALA A 595 7.45 -17.87 18.85
N ASP A 596 7.95 -17.46 20.03
CA ASP A 596 7.94 -16.05 20.43
C ASP A 596 9.02 -15.30 19.63
N GLN A 597 8.61 -14.25 18.93
CA GLN A 597 9.50 -13.33 18.24
C GLN A 597 9.32 -11.91 18.77
N ALA A 598 10.40 -11.17 18.86
CA ALA A 598 10.42 -9.76 19.23
C ALA A 598 11.40 -9.01 18.34
N ARG A 599 11.01 -7.85 17.85
CA ARG A 599 11.90 -7.01 17.06
C ARG A 599 11.89 -5.58 17.58
N THR A 600 13.06 -5.07 17.91
CA THR A 600 13.28 -3.66 18.23
C THR A 600 14.00 -3.01 17.07
N LEU A 601 13.35 -2.02 16.44
CA LEU A 601 13.89 -1.25 15.32
C LEU A 601 14.08 0.21 15.73
N GLY A 602 15.15 0.84 15.25
CA GLY A 602 15.42 2.25 15.50
C GLY A 602 15.97 2.97 14.27
N VAL A 603 15.58 4.25 14.10
CA VAL A 603 16.21 5.17 13.16
C VAL A 603 16.98 6.19 13.97
N ILE A 604 18.30 6.19 13.87
CA ILE A 604 19.19 7.08 14.61
C ILE A 604 19.83 8.08 13.65
N ARG A 605 19.59 9.35 13.86
CA ARG A 605 20.20 10.45 13.13
C ARG A 605 21.51 10.86 13.77
N LEU A 606 22.56 11.04 12.98
CA LEU A 606 23.87 11.53 13.43
C LEU A 606 24.07 13.01 13.09
N GLU A 607 23.80 13.35 11.85
CA GLU A 607 23.89 14.71 11.30
C GLU A 607 22.92 14.83 10.11
N ASP A 608 22.93 15.95 9.43
CA ASP A 608 22.06 16.20 8.30
C ASP A 608 22.31 15.19 7.15
N GLY A 609 21.29 14.37 6.87
CA GLY A 609 21.33 13.34 5.83
C GLY A 609 22.20 12.12 6.15
N ALA A 610 22.69 11.96 7.38
CA ALA A 610 23.45 10.81 7.82
C ALA A 610 22.89 10.20 9.11
N GLY A 611 23.03 8.89 9.23
CA GLY A 611 22.55 8.12 10.36
C GLY A 611 22.65 6.62 10.08
N TYR A 612 22.03 5.84 10.94
CA TYR A 612 21.98 4.38 10.81
C TYR A 612 20.66 3.82 11.35
N PHE A 613 20.35 2.61 10.93
CA PHE A 613 19.24 1.82 11.45
C PHE A 613 19.76 0.82 12.49
N VAL A 614 18.95 0.59 13.50
CA VAL A 614 19.19 -0.42 14.54
C VAL A 614 18.18 -1.54 14.34
N ASP A 615 18.63 -2.80 14.35
CA ASP A 615 17.79 -3.97 14.32
C ASP A 615 18.26 -4.97 15.39
N ILE A 616 17.35 -5.29 16.31
CA ILE A 616 17.55 -6.29 17.35
C ILE A 616 16.40 -7.27 17.28
N PHE A 617 16.67 -8.50 16.82
CA PHE A 617 15.65 -9.52 16.61
C PHE A 617 15.85 -10.68 17.57
N ARG A 618 14.86 -10.92 18.41
CA ARG A 618 14.81 -12.06 19.36
C ARG A 618 13.82 -13.10 18.87
N SER A 619 14.19 -14.38 18.95
CA SER A 619 13.33 -15.50 18.54
C SER A 619 13.62 -16.75 19.34
N ARG A 620 12.57 -17.42 19.83
CA ARG A 620 12.66 -18.72 20.51
C ARG A 620 11.35 -19.49 20.40
N ARG A 621 11.42 -20.79 20.31
CA ARG A 621 10.24 -21.64 20.42
C ARG A 621 9.77 -21.72 21.88
N ARG A 622 8.44 -21.71 22.09
CA ARG A 622 7.85 -21.83 23.43
C ARG A 622 8.03 -23.20 24.05
N ASP A 623 8.23 -24.23 23.22
CA ASP A 623 8.48 -25.61 23.67
C ASP A 623 9.98 -25.90 23.96
N GLY A 624 10.87 -24.94 23.71
CA GLY A 624 12.31 -25.06 23.91
C GLY A 624 13.01 -26.03 22.96
N LYS A 625 12.37 -26.41 21.85
CA LYS A 625 12.92 -27.38 20.88
C LYS A 625 13.51 -26.70 19.65
N ASP A 626 14.11 -25.56 19.86
CA ASP A 626 14.77 -24.78 18.78
C ASP A 626 15.91 -25.59 18.16
N ARG A 627 15.87 -25.80 16.85
CA ARG A 627 16.98 -26.35 16.08
C ARG A 627 17.89 -25.24 15.56
N TYR A 628 17.30 -24.27 14.86
CA TYR A 628 18.00 -23.09 14.34
C TYR A 628 17.01 -21.99 13.93
N HIS A 629 17.53 -20.76 13.86
CA HIS A 629 16.83 -19.59 13.38
C HIS A 629 17.64 -18.94 12.27
N ASP A 630 16.99 -18.57 11.15
CA ASP A 630 17.61 -17.91 10.01
C ASP A 630 17.15 -16.46 9.93
N TYR A 631 18.05 -15.54 10.23
CA TYR A 631 17.83 -14.12 10.01
C TYR A 631 18.16 -13.79 8.55
N ILE A 632 17.21 -13.18 7.83
CA ILE A 632 17.29 -12.89 6.39
C ILE A 632 17.27 -11.38 6.19
N TYR A 633 18.18 -10.89 5.33
CA TYR A 633 18.25 -9.48 4.94
C TYR A 633 18.63 -9.34 3.46
N HIS A 634 17.70 -8.78 2.68
CA HIS A 634 17.88 -8.46 1.26
C HIS A 634 18.32 -7.01 1.10
N ASN A 635 19.22 -6.73 0.16
CA ASN A 635 19.62 -5.36 -0.17
C ASN A 635 19.66 -5.14 -1.68
N LEU A 636 19.20 -3.99 -2.11
CA LEU A 636 19.37 -3.55 -3.51
C LEU A 636 20.86 -3.34 -3.81
N GLY A 637 21.39 -3.99 -4.81
CA GLY A 637 22.82 -3.86 -5.16
C GLY A 637 23.27 -4.89 -6.18
N GLN A 638 24.55 -4.80 -6.59
CA GLN A 638 25.18 -5.75 -7.49
C GLN A 638 26.03 -6.78 -6.75
N SER A 639 26.46 -6.48 -5.53
CA SER A 639 27.36 -7.35 -4.77
C SER A 639 27.18 -7.24 -3.27
N MET A 640 27.55 -8.32 -2.57
CA MET A 640 27.73 -8.36 -1.13
C MET A 640 29.07 -8.99 -0.80
N GLN A 641 29.79 -8.39 0.16
CA GLN A 641 31.09 -8.88 0.63
C GLN A 641 31.14 -8.88 2.16
N PHE A 642 31.68 -9.95 2.75
CA PHE A 642 32.02 -9.95 4.16
C PHE A 642 33.38 -9.29 4.38
N VAL A 643 33.44 -8.46 5.42
CA VAL A 643 34.63 -7.67 5.79
C VAL A 643 34.89 -7.84 7.27
N GLY A 644 36.14 -8.14 7.65
CA GLY A 644 36.55 -8.25 9.04
C GLY A 644 36.71 -6.90 9.75
N ALA A 645 36.94 -6.95 11.05
CA ALA A 645 37.10 -5.73 11.87
C ALA A 645 38.20 -4.79 11.36
N GLY A 646 39.31 -5.31 10.85
CA GLY A 646 40.42 -4.56 10.27
C GLY A 646 40.18 -4.05 8.83
N GLY A 647 39.00 -4.25 8.25
CA GLY A 647 38.70 -3.81 6.89
C GLY A 647 39.11 -4.78 5.77
N GLN A 648 39.68 -5.92 6.11
CA GLN A 648 40.09 -6.93 5.13
C GLN A 648 38.86 -7.75 4.67
N PRO A 649 38.77 -8.13 3.38
CA PRO A 649 37.78 -9.08 2.89
C PRO A 649 37.90 -10.43 3.60
N LEU A 650 36.77 -11.01 3.97
CA LEU A 650 36.71 -12.37 4.52
C LEU A 650 36.29 -13.35 3.41
N ALA A 651 37.07 -14.42 3.27
CA ALA A 651 36.74 -15.45 2.28
C ALA A 651 35.55 -16.27 2.75
N ASN A 652 34.58 -16.49 1.85
CA ASN A 652 33.48 -17.43 2.01
C ASN A 652 33.55 -18.53 0.96
N THR A 653 33.10 -19.72 1.32
CA THR A 653 33.19 -20.91 0.47
C THR A 653 31.81 -21.34 -0.04
N PRO A 654 31.72 -21.97 -1.24
CA PRO A 654 30.45 -22.50 -1.74
C PRO A 654 29.77 -23.41 -0.72
N SER A 655 28.48 -23.29 -0.56
CA SER A 655 27.66 -24.08 0.36
C SER A 655 26.55 -24.81 -0.36
N GLN A 656 26.23 -26.03 0.07
CA GLN A 656 25.09 -26.83 -0.41
C GLN A 656 23.87 -26.69 0.52
N ARG A 657 23.98 -25.93 1.59
CA ARG A 657 22.91 -25.70 2.58
C ARG A 657 21.94 -24.64 2.12
N LEU A 658 20.88 -24.42 2.87
CA LEU A 658 19.77 -23.51 2.56
C LEU A 658 19.00 -23.99 1.32
N THR A 659 18.49 -25.22 1.37
CA THR A 659 17.71 -25.86 0.29
C THR A 659 16.54 -26.66 0.90
N PHE A 660 15.50 -26.88 0.11
CA PHE A 660 14.41 -27.78 0.50
C PHE A 660 14.89 -29.20 0.78
N ALA A 661 15.86 -29.67 0.02
CA ALA A 661 16.46 -30.98 0.22
C ALA A 661 17.20 -31.14 1.57
N ASP A 662 17.62 -30.02 2.18
CA ASP A 662 18.27 -29.95 3.49
C ASP A 662 17.24 -29.81 4.66
N GLY A 663 15.95 -29.87 4.34
CA GLY A 663 14.84 -29.73 5.28
C GLY A 663 14.44 -28.30 5.59
N ASP A 664 14.81 -27.36 4.73
CA ASP A 664 14.44 -25.94 4.82
C ASP A 664 13.18 -25.64 3.96
N LEU A 665 12.73 -24.39 3.96
CA LEU A 665 11.61 -23.95 3.12
C LEU A 665 11.88 -24.11 1.64
N ALA A 666 10.86 -24.48 0.84
CA ALA A 666 10.95 -24.58 -0.62
C ALA A 666 11.43 -23.27 -1.26
N GLY A 667 11.07 -22.12 -0.68
CA GLY A 667 11.53 -20.80 -1.13
C GLY A 667 13.05 -20.62 -1.14
N TYR A 668 13.81 -21.40 -0.36
CA TYR A 668 15.27 -21.32 -0.36
C TYR A 668 15.88 -21.86 -1.67
N ASP A 669 15.17 -22.70 -2.40
CA ASP A 669 15.65 -23.21 -3.71
C ASP A 669 15.70 -22.12 -4.79
N PHE A 670 14.99 -21.01 -4.61
CA PHE A 670 15.08 -19.84 -5.49
C PHE A 670 16.39 -19.05 -5.31
N TRP A 671 17.13 -19.25 -4.21
CA TRP A 671 18.41 -18.60 -3.98
C TRP A 671 19.54 -19.24 -4.76
N GLN A 672 20.44 -18.43 -5.30
CA GLN A 672 21.58 -18.86 -6.10
C GLN A 672 22.90 -18.44 -5.45
N ASN A 673 24.01 -18.98 -5.95
CA ASN A 673 25.39 -18.60 -5.56
C ASN A 673 25.61 -18.63 -4.04
N ARG A 674 25.10 -19.65 -3.37
CA ARG A 674 25.20 -19.82 -1.92
C ARG A 674 26.65 -20.01 -1.50
N LYS A 675 27.12 -19.15 -0.60
CA LYS A 675 28.45 -19.26 0.03
C LYS A 675 28.29 -19.00 1.52
N SER A 676 29.16 -19.62 2.34
CA SER A 676 29.13 -19.42 3.79
C SER A 676 30.50 -19.23 4.39
N LEU A 677 30.51 -18.65 5.59
CA LEU A 677 31.64 -18.57 6.49
C LEU A 677 31.17 -18.64 7.96
N THR A 678 32.09 -18.94 8.88
CA THR A 678 31.88 -18.81 10.32
C THR A 678 32.86 -17.75 10.86
N SER A 679 32.42 -16.97 11.86
CA SER A 679 33.27 -15.99 12.53
C SER A 679 32.87 -15.87 13.99
N GLN A 680 33.87 -15.92 14.88
CA GLN A 680 33.69 -15.59 16.30
C GLN A 680 33.98 -14.10 16.58
N GLN A 681 34.58 -13.40 15.62
CA GLN A 681 34.89 -11.99 15.71
C GLN A 681 33.79 -11.16 15.03
N PRO A 682 33.58 -9.92 15.46
CA PRO A 682 32.72 -8.98 14.74
C PRO A 682 33.11 -8.89 13.27
N LEU A 683 32.07 -8.81 12.41
CA LEU A 683 32.24 -8.70 10.97
C LEU A 683 31.20 -7.74 10.38
N ARG A 684 31.40 -7.39 9.12
CA ARG A 684 30.48 -6.54 8.38
C ARG A 684 30.05 -7.24 7.10
N ALA A 685 28.80 -7.10 6.74
CA ALA A 685 28.30 -7.40 5.38
C ALA A 685 28.12 -6.06 4.65
N ARG A 686 28.92 -5.84 3.61
CA ARG A 686 28.85 -4.64 2.79
C ARG A 686 28.17 -4.96 1.46
N PHE A 687 27.12 -4.21 1.17
CA PHE A 687 26.36 -4.26 -0.08
C PHE A 687 26.72 -3.01 -0.89
N ASP A 688 27.06 -3.19 -2.16
CA ASP A 688 27.44 -2.10 -3.06
C ASP A 688 26.41 -1.98 -4.20
N LEU A 689 25.98 -0.74 -4.44
CA LEU A 689 25.07 -0.36 -5.51
C LEU A 689 25.64 0.80 -6.31
N LYS A 690 25.92 0.57 -7.60
CA LYS A 690 26.33 1.60 -8.53
C LYS A 690 25.15 1.96 -9.45
N LEU A 691 24.71 3.22 -9.38
CA LEU A 691 23.65 3.80 -10.19
C LEU A 691 24.22 4.97 -10.98
N ARG A 692 24.52 4.75 -12.28
CA ARG A 692 25.12 5.79 -13.13
C ARG A 692 26.35 6.41 -12.45
N GLU A 693 26.25 7.67 -12.01
CA GLU A 693 27.34 8.40 -11.33
C GLU A 693 27.28 8.29 -9.80
N ARG A 694 26.26 7.65 -9.23
CA ARG A 694 26.10 7.48 -7.77
C ARG A 694 26.62 6.12 -7.33
N ALA A 695 27.48 6.11 -6.32
CA ALA A 695 27.92 4.89 -5.64
C ALA A 695 27.28 4.87 -4.23
N LEU A 696 26.35 3.96 -4.04
CA LEU A 696 25.69 3.76 -2.75
C LEU A 696 26.20 2.48 -2.11
N SER A 697 26.21 2.44 -0.80
CA SER A 697 26.46 1.22 -0.04
C SER A 697 25.59 1.14 1.19
N MET A 698 25.28 -0.10 1.59
CA MET A 698 24.74 -0.43 2.91
C MET A 698 25.75 -1.31 3.63
N THR A 699 26.14 -0.91 4.83
CA THR A 699 27.02 -1.72 5.68
C THR A 699 26.23 -2.25 6.87
N ALA A 700 26.08 -3.56 6.98
CA ALA A 700 25.54 -4.22 8.16
C ALA A 700 26.70 -4.59 9.09
N TRP A 701 26.71 -4.01 10.28
CA TRP A 701 27.66 -4.31 11.34
C TRP A 701 27.09 -5.44 12.20
N LEU A 702 27.81 -6.55 12.30
CA LEU A 702 27.31 -7.82 12.86
C LEU A 702 28.25 -8.32 13.96
N GLN A 703 27.67 -9.02 14.94
CA GLN A 703 28.46 -9.68 15.99
C GLN A 703 28.77 -11.13 15.62
N GLY A 704 30.04 -11.53 15.80
CA GLY A 704 30.48 -12.91 15.62
C GLY A 704 29.97 -13.85 16.71
N SER A 705 29.81 -15.13 16.39
CA SER A 705 29.47 -16.18 17.36
C SER A 705 29.87 -17.56 16.84
N ALA A 706 30.32 -18.42 17.72
CA ALA A 706 30.61 -19.83 17.39
C ALA A 706 29.35 -20.62 16.99
N GLN A 707 28.16 -20.14 17.37
CA GLN A 707 26.87 -20.76 17.03
C GLN A 707 26.28 -20.26 15.71
N ARG A 708 26.94 -19.28 15.04
CA ARG A 708 26.44 -18.64 13.82
C ARG A 708 27.22 -19.04 12.59
N GLU A 709 26.47 -19.26 11.52
CA GLU A 709 26.99 -19.38 10.16
C GLU A 709 26.39 -18.25 9.33
N TYR A 710 27.24 -17.56 8.57
CA TYR A 710 26.89 -16.39 7.77
C TYR A 710 26.92 -16.79 6.31
N PHE A 711 25.82 -16.55 5.61
CA PHE A 711 25.70 -16.87 4.19
C PHE A 711 25.58 -15.60 3.36
N SER A 712 26.17 -15.64 2.17
CA SER A 712 25.84 -14.75 1.06
C SER A 712 25.15 -15.56 -0.03
N VAL A 713 23.99 -15.09 -0.45
CA VAL A 713 23.21 -15.69 -1.51
C VAL A 713 22.72 -14.61 -2.48
N MET A 714 22.31 -15.01 -3.69
CA MET A 714 21.64 -14.13 -4.64
C MET A 714 20.17 -14.54 -4.72
N ALA A 715 19.30 -13.71 -4.17
CA ALA A 715 17.86 -13.92 -4.21
C ALA A 715 17.24 -13.43 -5.53
N PRO A 716 16.03 -13.89 -5.90
CA PRO A 716 15.30 -13.33 -7.04
C PRO A 716 15.18 -11.81 -6.98
N PRO A 717 15.10 -11.11 -8.11
CA PRO A 717 14.91 -9.66 -8.12
C PRO A 717 13.57 -9.27 -7.47
N SER A 718 13.52 -8.11 -6.82
CA SER A 718 12.25 -7.56 -6.36
C SER A 718 11.37 -7.19 -7.56
N THR A 719 10.11 -7.62 -7.52
CA THR A 719 9.08 -7.27 -8.51
C THR A 719 8.22 -6.08 -8.07
N ALA A 720 8.54 -5.48 -6.91
CA ALA A 720 7.85 -4.30 -6.40
C ALA A 720 8.17 -3.02 -7.18
N TRP A 721 9.26 -2.97 -7.94
CA TRP A 721 9.64 -1.79 -8.72
C TRP A 721 8.67 -1.54 -9.87
N SER A 722 8.19 -0.30 -10.00
CA SER A 722 7.48 0.14 -11.21
C SER A 722 8.47 0.36 -12.35
N ALA A 723 8.07 0.03 -13.58
CA ALA A 723 8.94 0.11 -14.75
C ALA A 723 9.59 1.49 -14.91
N GLY A 724 10.90 1.50 -15.11
CA GLY A 724 11.68 2.72 -15.34
C GLY A 724 12.09 3.50 -14.07
N MET A 725 11.79 2.99 -12.88
CA MET A 725 12.27 3.59 -11.63
C MET A 725 13.78 3.42 -11.43
N LEU A 726 14.27 2.25 -11.83
CA LEU A 726 15.68 1.90 -11.79
C LEU A 726 16.16 1.62 -13.22
N PRO A 727 17.47 1.69 -13.48
CA PRO A 727 18.04 1.12 -14.70
C PRO A 727 17.63 -0.36 -14.82
N SER A 728 17.29 -0.80 -16.03
CA SER A 728 16.73 -2.16 -16.25
C SER A 728 17.66 -3.27 -15.80
N GLU A 729 18.98 -3.05 -15.86
CA GLU A 729 20.01 -3.96 -15.39
C GLU A 729 20.04 -4.09 -13.86
N ILE A 730 19.54 -3.10 -13.11
CA ILE A 730 19.38 -3.14 -11.65
C ILE A 730 18.02 -3.72 -11.27
N GLU A 731 16.96 -3.27 -11.96
CA GLU A 731 15.58 -3.71 -11.70
C GLU A 731 15.42 -5.22 -11.82
N ARG A 732 16.15 -5.84 -12.78
CA ARG A 732 16.10 -7.27 -13.05
C ARG A 732 17.24 -8.07 -12.40
N ALA A 733 18.15 -7.41 -11.71
CA ALA A 733 19.26 -8.08 -11.07
C ALA A 733 18.81 -8.88 -9.85
N PRO A 734 19.37 -10.06 -9.62
CA PRO A 734 19.21 -10.77 -8.36
C PRO A 734 19.67 -9.90 -7.19
N LEU A 735 18.97 -9.99 -6.06
CA LEU A 735 19.29 -9.23 -4.85
C LEU A 735 20.38 -9.94 -4.04
N PRO A 736 21.52 -9.28 -3.75
CA PRO A 736 22.47 -9.79 -2.77
C PRO A 736 21.80 -9.86 -1.39
N THR A 737 21.86 -11.03 -0.76
CA THR A 737 21.12 -11.35 0.45
C THR A 737 22.05 -11.96 1.49
N LEU A 738 21.96 -11.43 2.72
CA LEU A 738 22.61 -11.97 3.91
C LEU A 738 21.64 -12.94 4.60
N VAL A 739 22.11 -14.13 4.94
CA VAL A 739 21.42 -15.04 5.87
C VAL A 739 22.33 -15.37 7.02
N ILE A 740 21.83 -15.27 8.25
CA ILE A 740 22.57 -15.65 9.45
C ILE A 740 21.79 -16.79 10.11
N ARG A 741 22.34 -18.01 10.06
CA ARG A 741 21.79 -19.18 10.74
C ARG A 741 22.40 -19.30 12.14
N GLN A 742 21.57 -19.18 13.18
CA GLN A 742 21.95 -19.46 14.55
C GLN A 742 21.40 -20.83 14.97
N ARG A 743 22.26 -21.66 15.54
CA ARG A 743 21.86 -22.93 16.12
C ARG A 743 21.27 -22.70 17.52
N GLY A 744 20.16 -23.39 17.81
CA GLY A 744 19.39 -23.17 19.01
C GLY A 744 18.60 -21.86 18.95
N GLU A 745 18.18 -21.35 20.06
CA GLU A 745 17.36 -20.14 20.19
C GLU A 745 18.18 -18.85 19.92
N ALA A 746 17.48 -17.77 19.57
CA ALA A 746 18.02 -16.44 19.35
C ALA A 746 17.35 -15.39 20.24
N TRP A 747 16.99 -15.74 21.47
CA TRP A 747 16.36 -14.84 22.45
C TRP A 747 17.39 -14.24 23.40
N THR A 748 18.19 -15.10 24.02
CA THR A 748 19.26 -14.69 24.94
C THR A 748 20.47 -14.15 24.18
N HIS A 749 20.69 -14.61 22.95
CA HIS A 749 21.73 -14.11 22.04
C HIS A 749 21.06 -13.63 20.75
N PRO A 750 20.37 -12.48 20.75
CA PRO A 750 19.58 -12.03 19.62
C PRO A 750 20.43 -11.71 18.40
N PHE A 751 19.81 -11.73 17.23
CA PHE A 751 20.40 -11.11 16.04
C PHE A 751 20.45 -9.61 16.24
N THR A 752 21.62 -9.03 16.05
CA THR A 752 21.86 -7.59 16.15
C THR A 752 22.55 -7.10 14.89
N ALA A 753 22.03 -6.00 14.33
CA ALA A 753 22.65 -5.34 13.21
C ALA A 753 22.52 -3.81 13.33
N ILE A 754 23.60 -3.10 12.97
CA ILE A 754 23.56 -1.67 12.67
C ILE A 754 23.71 -1.54 11.17
N PHE A 755 22.70 -0.99 10.48
CA PHE A 755 22.74 -0.75 9.04
C PHE A 755 23.07 0.70 8.75
N GLU A 756 24.22 0.95 8.14
CA GLU A 756 24.67 2.28 7.78
C GLU A 756 24.58 2.46 6.26
N PRO A 757 23.65 3.29 5.76
CA PRO A 757 23.62 3.70 4.35
C PRO A 757 24.63 4.80 4.07
N ALA A 758 25.47 4.64 3.06
CA ALA A 758 26.46 5.63 2.66
C ALA A 758 26.39 5.92 1.16
N GLU A 759 26.79 7.12 0.77
CA GLU A 759 26.95 7.53 -0.62
C GLU A 759 28.39 7.99 -0.85
N ASN A 760 29.00 7.55 -1.95
CA ASN A 760 30.38 7.91 -2.35
C ASN A 760 31.43 7.63 -1.24
N GLY A 761 31.20 6.59 -0.45
CA GLY A 761 32.14 6.18 0.60
C GLY A 761 32.09 7.00 1.91
N ALA A 762 31.13 7.92 2.05
CA ALA A 762 30.96 8.74 3.26
C ALA A 762 30.34 7.93 4.42
N SER A 763 31.11 7.02 5.03
CA SER A 763 30.73 6.25 6.21
C SER A 763 31.17 6.96 7.48
N LEU A 764 30.28 7.06 8.46
CA LEU A 764 30.54 7.69 9.77
C LEU A 764 30.77 6.70 10.88
N VAL A 765 30.15 5.51 10.84
CA VAL A 765 30.34 4.47 11.86
C VAL A 765 31.75 3.90 11.75
N ARG A 766 32.44 3.78 12.90
CA ARG A 766 33.81 3.28 12.99
C ARG A 766 33.86 1.91 13.68
N GLU A 767 33.04 1.73 14.69
CA GLU A 767 33.01 0.52 15.50
C GLU A 767 31.61 0.29 16.08
N VAL A 768 31.26 -0.97 16.22
CA VAL A 768 30.04 -1.42 16.91
C VAL A 768 30.43 -2.53 17.86
N GLU A 769 30.17 -2.32 19.14
CA GLU A 769 30.39 -3.30 20.21
C GLU A 769 29.05 -3.71 20.81
N GLN A 770 28.83 -4.99 21.02
CA GLN A 770 27.67 -5.51 21.76
C GLN A 770 28.07 -5.84 23.19
N ILE A 771 27.24 -5.42 24.14
CA ILE A 771 27.43 -5.65 25.59
C ILE A 771 26.12 -6.28 26.10
N ASP A 772 26.20 -7.52 26.56
CA ASP A 772 25.06 -8.24 27.13
C ASP A 772 25.07 -8.08 28.67
N ASP A 773 23.90 -7.83 29.23
CA ASP A 773 23.69 -7.67 30.68
C ASP A 773 22.39 -8.38 31.14
N GLY A 774 22.31 -9.69 30.88
CA GLY A 774 21.18 -10.53 31.26
C GLY A 774 19.92 -10.24 30.44
N HIS A 775 18.96 -9.48 31.01
CA HIS A 775 17.68 -9.12 30.36
C HIS A 775 17.76 -7.90 29.47
N ALA A 776 18.93 -7.29 29.35
CA ALA A 776 19.16 -6.16 28.46
C ALA A 776 20.45 -6.34 27.67
N LEU A 777 20.48 -5.80 26.49
CA LEU A 777 21.71 -5.67 25.70
C LEU A 777 21.91 -4.22 25.28
N ALA A 778 23.19 -3.82 25.12
CA ALA A 778 23.56 -2.55 24.56
C ALA A 778 24.38 -2.72 23.29
N LEU A 779 24.12 -1.88 22.30
CA LEU A 779 24.98 -1.66 21.14
C LEU A 779 25.70 -0.32 21.32
N ARG A 780 27.00 -0.36 21.47
CA ARG A 780 27.84 0.83 21.54
C ARG A 780 28.36 1.15 20.15
N VAL A 781 27.92 2.26 19.59
CA VAL A 781 28.29 2.70 18.26
C VAL A 781 29.23 3.90 18.38
N SER A 782 30.47 3.74 17.94
CA SER A 782 31.47 4.79 17.84
C SER A 782 31.49 5.37 16.43
N THR A 783 31.41 6.69 16.28
CA THR A 783 31.36 7.35 14.98
C THR A 783 32.49 8.36 14.81
N ALA A 784 32.70 8.85 13.59
CA ALA A 784 33.62 9.96 13.33
C ALA A 784 33.25 11.19 14.20
N GLY A 785 34.23 12.02 14.58
CA GLY A 785 34.02 13.20 15.43
C GLY A 785 33.82 12.86 16.92
N GLU A 786 34.40 11.77 17.37
CA GLU A 786 34.44 11.35 18.79
C GLU A 786 33.04 11.18 19.45
N ARG A 787 32.01 10.94 18.64
CA ARG A 787 30.66 10.65 19.14
C ARG A 787 30.53 9.16 19.44
N ARG A 788 30.00 8.84 20.59
CA ARG A 788 29.68 7.49 21.05
C ARG A 788 28.22 7.43 21.47
N GLN A 789 27.50 6.44 20.97
CA GLN A 789 26.09 6.21 21.32
C GLN A 789 25.94 4.81 21.89
N THR A 790 25.33 4.70 23.06
CA THR A 790 24.98 3.43 23.70
C THR A 790 23.47 3.25 23.57
N ILE A 791 23.05 2.34 22.70
CA ILE A 791 21.65 1.97 22.45
C ILE A 791 21.35 0.75 23.30
N ILE A 792 20.36 0.84 24.19
CA ILE A 792 20.01 -0.22 25.13
C ILE A 792 18.62 -0.74 24.82
N SER A 793 18.47 -2.06 24.67
CA SER A 793 17.20 -2.74 24.46
C SER A 793 16.98 -3.81 25.53
N GLY A 794 15.94 -3.64 26.34
CA GLY A 794 15.47 -4.62 27.29
C GLY A 794 14.44 -5.60 26.69
N ASP A 795 14.42 -6.83 27.15
CA ASP A 795 13.46 -7.86 26.75
C ASP A 795 12.09 -7.74 27.46
N ALA A 796 12.01 -6.91 28.51
CA ALA A 796 10.82 -6.64 29.31
C ALA A 796 10.67 -5.14 29.60
N ALA A 797 9.50 -4.71 30.08
CA ALA A 797 9.20 -3.32 30.40
C ALA A 797 10.03 -2.77 31.57
N ASP A 798 10.49 -3.63 32.44
CA ASP A 798 11.28 -3.31 33.65
C ASP A 798 12.68 -3.92 33.60
N ALA A 799 13.16 -4.30 32.40
CA ALA A 799 14.51 -4.80 32.22
C ALA A 799 15.54 -3.82 32.80
N GLN A 800 16.58 -4.36 33.41
CA GLN A 800 17.65 -3.58 34.04
C GLN A 800 18.95 -3.73 33.26
N TYR A 801 19.63 -2.61 33.07
CA TYR A 801 20.98 -2.55 32.49
C TYR A 801 21.84 -1.68 33.39
N GLN A 802 23.03 -2.17 33.76
CA GLN A 802 23.97 -1.39 34.57
C GLN A 802 25.43 -1.73 34.19
N ARG A 803 26.00 -0.94 33.28
CA ARG A 803 27.39 -1.07 32.84
C ARG A 803 28.00 0.29 32.52
N ASP A 804 29.29 0.43 32.75
CA ASP A 804 30.11 1.60 32.37
C ASP A 804 29.51 2.96 32.78
N GLY A 805 28.89 3.03 33.98
CA GLY A 805 28.27 4.25 34.49
C GLY A 805 26.92 4.59 33.85
N VAL A 806 26.40 3.73 32.98
CA VAL A 806 25.06 3.87 32.38
C VAL A 806 24.11 2.92 33.13
N GLN A 807 22.94 3.42 33.51
CA GLN A 807 21.87 2.63 34.14
C GLN A 807 20.54 2.86 33.41
N LEU A 808 19.83 1.78 33.10
CA LEU A 808 18.48 1.81 32.56
C LEU A 808 17.58 0.88 33.36
N ARG A 809 16.36 1.33 33.65
CA ARG A 809 15.24 0.45 33.96
C ARG A 809 14.12 0.72 32.96
N GLY A 810 13.99 -0.15 31.96
CA GLY A 810 13.05 0.05 30.87
C GLY A 810 13.33 -0.81 29.65
N ARG A 811 12.57 -0.55 28.57
CA ARG A 811 12.66 -1.26 27.29
C ARG A 811 13.72 -0.72 26.34
N TYR A 812 13.84 0.62 26.27
CA TYR A 812 14.69 1.24 25.27
C TYR A 812 15.23 2.57 25.73
N ALA A 813 16.51 2.78 25.51
CA ALA A 813 17.15 4.04 25.78
C ALA A 813 18.38 4.26 24.89
N ILE A 814 18.78 5.54 24.72
CA ILE A 814 20.03 5.92 24.10
C ILE A 814 20.74 6.92 24.99
N VAL A 815 22.04 6.69 25.22
CA VAL A 815 22.97 7.65 25.79
C VAL A 815 23.96 8.05 24.71
N ALA A 816 24.06 9.35 24.42
CA ALA A 816 25.05 9.86 23.48
C ALA A 816 26.03 10.79 24.17
N GLU A 817 27.31 10.60 23.86
CA GLU A 817 28.41 11.40 24.33
C GLU A 817 29.26 11.88 23.16
N ARG A 818 29.88 13.09 23.29
CA ARG A 818 30.83 13.64 22.34
C ARG A 818 32.01 14.18 23.08
N GLY A 819 33.22 13.68 22.76
CA GLY A 819 34.46 14.10 23.46
C GLY A 819 34.38 13.86 24.98
N GLY A 820 33.67 12.82 25.42
CA GLY A 820 33.50 12.52 26.85
C GLY A 820 32.42 13.35 27.57
N GLN A 821 31.72 14.25 26.91
CA GLN A 821 30.61 15.05 27.45
C GLN A 821 29.26 14.51 26.96
N LEU A 822 28.25 14.60 27.80
CA LEU A 822 26.88 14.23 27.44
C LEU A 822 26.35 15.11 26.33
N ASP A 823 25.93 14.49 25.20
CA ASP A 823 25.25 15.11 24.07
C ASP A 823 23.72 15.01 24.24
N TYR A 824 23.23 13.80 24.57
CA TYR A 824 21.84 13.60 24.98
C TYR A 824 21.60 12.33 25.80
N LEU A 825 20.49 12.37 26.57
CA LEU A 825 19.80 11.20 27.14
C LEU A 825 18.45 11.05 26.46
N PHE A 826 18.15 9.86 26.00
CA PHE A 826 16.85 9.49 25.46
C PHE A 826 16.34 8.23 26.14
N LEU A 827 15.38 8.37 27.04
CA LEU A 827 14.57 7.30 27.60
C LEU A 827 13.40 7.05 26.66
N GLY A 828 13.49 6.03 25.82
CA GLY A 828 12.46 5.71 24.83
C GLY A 828 11.20 5.12 25.46
N ARG A 829 11.36 4.20 26.41
CA ARG A 829 10.33 3.66 27.31
C ARG A 829 10.97 3.06 28.57
N GLY A 830 10.62 3.59 29.70
CA GLY A 830 11.15 3.10 30.98
C GLY A 830 10.79 3.99 32.14
N SER A 831 11.39 3.67 33.31
CA SER A 831 11.25 4.50 34.52
C SER A 831 12.53 5.27 34.84
N THR A 832 13.71 4.81 34.44
CA THR A 832 14.98 5.46 34.77
C THR A 832 16.01 5.29 33.67
N LEU A 833 16.71 6.40 33.36
CA LEU A 833 17.93 6.41 32.56
C LEU A 833 18.95 7.35 33.19
N SER A 834 20.16 6.86 33.51
CA SER A 834 21.21 7.71 34.05
C SER A 834 22.57 7.45 33.39
N ALA A 835 23.34 8.52 33.16
CA ALA A 835 24.70 8.50 32.67
C ALA A 835 25.41 9.82 32.97
N SER A 836 26.71 9.80 33.18
CA SER A 836 27.57 10.97 33.31
C SER A 836 27.10 12.02 34.33
N GLY A 837 26.41 11.55 35.42
CA GLY A 837 25.87 12.41 36.48
C GLY A 837 24.47 12.98 36.20
N TYR A 838 23.94 12.77 35.02
CA TYR A 838 22.55 13.10 34.65
C TYR A 838 21.63 11.91 34.86
N ALA A 839 20.35 12.17 35.21
CA ALA A 839 19.35 11.13 35.25
C ALA A 839 17.95 11.68 34.89
N LEU A 840 17.20 10.86 34.16
CA LEU A 840 15.77 10.99 33.91
C LEU A 840 15.08 9.90 34.73
N SER A 841 14.16 10.23 35.61
CA SER A 841 13.42 9.27 36.44
C SER A 841 11.94 9.60 36.46
N ALA A 842 11.11 8.60 36.35
CA ALA A 842 9.65 8.67 36.38
C ALA A 842 9.06 7.64 37.33
N ASP A 843 7.88 7.92 37.88
CA ASP A 843 7.14 6.97 38.71
C ASP A 843 6.53 5.83 37.89
N SER A 844 6.34 6.04 36.57
CA SER A 844 5.81 5.07 35.63
C SER A 844 6.92 4.41 34.80
N GLY A 845 6.90 3.10 34.70
CA GLY A 845 7.75 2.33 33.77
C GLY A 845 7.42 2.53 32.28
N ASP A 846 6.33 3.23 31.98
CA ASP A 846 5.86 3.50 30.63
C ASP A 846 6.01 5.00 30.30
N THR A 847 7.22 5.54 30.46
CA THR A 847 7.54 6.96 30.22
C THR A 847 8.54 7.07 29.08
N ALA A 848 8.33 8.06 28.20
CA ALA A 848 9.30 8.52 27.24
C ALA A 848 9.75 9.94 27.60
N ALA A 849 11.06 10.17 27.66
CA ALA A 849 11.64 11.47 27.94
C ALA A 849 13.00 11.65 27.26
N ALA A 850 13.33 12.87 26.90
CA ALA A 850 14.65 13.19 26.37
C ALA A 850 15.19 14.52 26.90
N LEU A 851 16.49 14.57 27.09
CA LEU A 851 17.29 15.76 27.36
C LEU A 851 18.41 15.82 26.33
N TRP A 852 18.52 16.91 25.57
CA TRP A 852 19.57 17.05 24.53
C TRP A 852 20.06 18.47 24.38
N ARG A 853 21.21 18.63 23.70
CA ARG A 853 21.72 19.96 23.31
C ARG A 853 21.33 20.27 21.87
N ASP A 854 20.84 21.51 21.66
CA ASP A 854 20.55 22.08 20.36
C ASP A 854 21.10 23.52 20.30
N ASP A 855 22.02 23.82 19.39
CA ASP A 855 22.73 25.11 19.30
C ASP A 855 23.22 25.65 20.67
N GLY A 856 23.78 24.74 21.47
CA GLY A 856 24.34 25.11 22.78
C GLY A 856 23.25 25.27 23.89
N ARG A 857 21.97 25.11 23.58
CA ARG A 857 20.87 25.18 24.54
C ARG A 857 20.43 23.77 24.94
N TRP A 858 19.99 23.63 26.18
CA TRP A 858 19.37 22.41 26.64
C TRP A 858 17.90 22.37 26.21
N MET A 859 17.50 21.29 25.58
CA MET A 859 16.14 20.97 25.18
C MET A 859 15.62 19.78 25.97
N TYR A 860 14.30 19.73 26.14
CA TYR A 860 13.63 18.70 26.92
C TYR A 860 12.29 18.33 26.29
N THR A 861 11.92 17.05 26.39
CA THR A 861 10.56 16.56 26.11
C THR A 861 10.23 15.38 27.04
N SER A 862 8.98 15.24 27.40
CA SER A 862 8.47 14.06 28.11
C SER A 862 6.96 13.91 27.95
N ASP A 863 6.48 12.67 27.81
CA ASP A 863 5.04 12.37 27.76
C ASP A 863 4.38 12.32 29.15
N ARG A 864 5.18 12.30 30.23
CA ARG A 864 4.73 12.27 31.63
C ARG A 864 5.62 13.17 32.51
N PRO A 865 5.17 13.60 33.69
CA PRO A 865 6.04 14.27 34.65
C PRO A 865 7.24 13.40 35.05
N ILE A 866 8.42 14.00 35.16
CA ILE A 866 9.67 13.31 35.53
C ILE A 866 10.49 14.12 36.54
N GLN A 867 11.46 13.41 37.14
CA GLN A 867 12.55 14.02 37.89
C GLN A 867 13.78 14.08 36.97
N LEU A 868 14.36 15.27 36.81
CA LEU A 868 15.63 15.50 36.12
C LEU A 868 16.72 15.76 37.16
N GLN A 869 17.74 14.90 37.20
CA GLN A 869 18.96 15.12 37.97
C GLN A 869 20.07 15.63 37.04
N VAL A 870 20.81 16.65 37.49
CA VAL A 870 21.93 17.25 36.76
C VAL A 870 23.10 17.57 37.70
N PRO A 871 24.38 17.57 37.22
CA PRO A 871 25.53 17.97 38.00
C PRO A 871 25.43 19.44 38.44
N ALA A 872 25.60 19.76 39.73
CA ALA A 872 25.53 21.12 40.26
C ALA A 872 26.71 22.03 39.77
N ALA A 873 27.80 21.41 39.29
CA ALA A 873 28.93 22.18 38.73
C ALA A 873 28.57 22.86 37.39
N ASP A 874 27.68 22.23 36.62
CA ASP A 874 27.35 22.66 35.26
C ASP A 874 25.99 23.35 35.15
N TRP A 875 25.16 23.31 36.21
CA TRP A 875 23.79 23.77 36.20
C TRP A 875 23.50 24.73 37.37
N PRO A 876 22.72 25.79 37.14
CA PRO A 876 22.26 26.66 38.22
C PRO A 876 21.18 25.92 39.08
N SER A 877 20.95 26.47 40.29
CA SER A 877 19.91 25.96 41.18
C SER A 877 18.47 26.26 40.71
N THR A 878 18.32 27.03 39.66
CA THR A 878 17.01 27.45 39.11
C THR A 878 17.01 27.33 37.59
N LEU A 879 15.96 26.79 37.04
CA LEU A 879 15.72 26.76 35.60
C LEU A 879 14.26 27.18 35.28
N SER A 880 14.04 27.59 34.02
CA SER A 880 12.67 27.80 33.54
C SER A 880 12.42 27.14 32.19
N LEU A 881 11.17 26.80 31.92
CA LEU A 881 10.71 26.25 30.64
C LEU A 881 9.34 26.85 30.31
N THR A 882 8.99 26.84 29.04
CA THR A 882 7.68 27.33 28.57
C THR A 882 6.79 26.15 28.21
N VAL A 883 5.67 26.00 28.89
CA VAL A 883 4.64 24.98 28.59
C VAL A 883 3.34 25.71 28.29
N ASP A 884 2.71 25.43 27.16
CA ASP A 884 1.46 26.05 26.72
C ASP A 884 1.48 27.58 26.75
N GLY A 885 2.61 28.19 26.39
CA GLY A 885 2.83 29.63 26.37
C GLY A 885 3.07 30.26 27.74
N ARG A 886 3.13 29.47 28.81
CA ARG A 886 3.39 29.95 30.19
C ARG A 886 4.81 29.58 30.62
N GLU A 887 5.54 30.57 31.17
CA GLU A 887 6.83 30.29 31.76
C GLU A 887 6.64 29.67 33.15
N ILE A 888 7.29 28.52 33.36
CA ILE A 888 7.34 27.81 34.66
C ILE A 888 8.79 27.90 35.15
N ARG A 889 8.96 28.43 36.36
CA ARG A 889 10.25 28.47 37.07
C ARG A 889 10.33 27.33 38.06
N LEU A 890 11.44 26.60 38.06
CA LEU A 890 11.67 25.43 38.89
C LEU A 890 12.94 25.61 39.70
N ALA A 891 12.86 25.36 41.03
CA ALA A 891 14.02 25.33 41.92
C ALA A 891 14.53 23.89 42.06
N GLY A 892 15.81 23.71 41.93
CA GLY A 892 16.49 22.43 42.12
C GLY A 892 16.64 22.11 43.62
N GLN A 893 16.36 20.90 44.00
CA GLN A 893 16.69 20.36 45.32
C GLN A 893 18.13 19.87 45.31
N ALA A 894 18.93 20.34 46.27
CA ALA A 894 20.33 19.87 46.39
C ALA A 894 20.37 18.40 46.84
N ARG A 895 21.18 17.62 46.16
CA ARG A 895 21.47 16.20 46.49
C ARG A 895 22.96 15.90 46.37
N SER A 896 23.43 14.83 47.04
CA SER A 896 24.73 14.24 46.79
C SER A 896 24.54 12.89 46.13
N VAL A 897 25.21 12.69 44.98
CA VAL A 897 25.16 11.44 44.21
C VAL A 897 26.62 11.02 43.98
N ASP A 898 27.00 9.85 44.48
CA ASP A 898 28.36 9.30 44.44
C ASP A 898 29.41 10.32 44.94
N GLY A 899 29.03 11.08 45.98
CA GLY A 899 29.90 12.09 46.63
C GLY A 899 30.00 13.41 45.83
N LYS A 900 29.28 13.59 44.73
CA LYS A 900 29.24 14.83 43.93
C LYS A 900 27.91 15.57 44.13
N ALA A 901 27.98 16.90 44.11
CA ALA A 901 26.77 17.76 44.25
C ALA A 901 25.94 17.71 42.96
N ALA A 902 24.64 17.57 43.14
CA ALA A 902 23.65 17.52 42.05
C ALA A 902 22.39 18.32 42.38
N TRP A 903 21.70 18.81 41.34
CA TRP A 903 20.36 19.39 41.45
C TRP A 903 19.33 18.38 40.94
N LEU A 904 18.20 18.31 41.64
CA LEU A 904 17.05 17.49 41.24
C LEU A 904 15.86 18.44 40.98
N PHE A 905 15.36 18.44 39.75
CA PHE A 905 14.22 19.21 39.31
C PHE A 905 13.00 18.33 39.04
N GLN A 906 11.81 18.82 39.41
CA GLN A 906 10.54 18.18 39.03
C GLN A 906 10.06 18.85 37.76
N LEU A 907 10.07 18.13 36.62
CA LEU A 907 9.65 18.63 35.30
C LEU A 907 8.25 18.12 34.96
N PRO A 908 7.35 18.97 34.43
CA PRO A 908 6.05 18.53 33.92
C PRO A 908 6.21 17.76 32.62
N ALA A 909 5.17 17.04 32.20
CA ALA A 909 5.06 16.57 30.83
C ALA A 909 5.09 17.76 29.88
N SER A 910 5.84 17.67 28.77
CA SER A 910 6.00 18.77 27.82
C SER A 910 6.36 18.26 26.44
N PRO A 911 5.82 18.83 25.36
CA PRO A 911 6.42 18.73 24.02
C PRO A 911 7.85 19.28 24.04
N ALA A 912 8.59 19.10 22.96
CA ALA A 912 9.96 19.59 22.85
C ALA A 912 10.06 21.09 23.16
N THR A 913 10.80 21.45 24.22
CA THR A 913 10.91 22.82 24.75
C THR A 913 12.32 23.13 25.20
N THR A 914 12.69 24.42 25.19
CA THR A 914 13.99 24.88 25.68
C THR A 914 13.99 24.99 27.19
N LEU A 915 15.02 24.42 27.85
CA LEU A 915 15.32 24.68 29.25
C LEU A 915 16.22 25.93 29.34
N ARG A 916 15.71 26.97 29.98
CA ARG A 916 16.46 28.20 30.23
C ARG A 916 17.14 28.09 31.59
N LEU A 917 18.47 28.13 31.60
CA LEU A 917 19.26 28.13 32.79
C LEU A 917 19.28 29.59 33.32
N THR A 918 18.55 29.86 34.39
CA THR A 918 18.56 31.17 35.04
C THR A 918 19.64 31.21 36.10
N SER A 919 20.74 31.91 35.83
CA SER A 919 21.70 32.24 36.90
C SER A 919 20.94 33.07 37.94
N ASP A 920 21.10 32.76 39.21
CA ASP A 920 20.72 33.66 40.28
C ASP A 920 21.47 34.97 40.11
N ILE A 921 20.92 35.94 39.37
CA ILE A 921 21.36 37.31 39.47
C ILE A 921 20.79 37.74 40.80
N SER A 922 21.59 37.52 41.83
CA SER A 922 21.40 38.11 43.15
C SER A 922 21.30 39.63 43.03
N ARG A 923 20.13 40.14 43.40
CA ARG A 923 19.80 41.45 43.91
C ARG A 923 19.67 42.59 42.90
#